data_9f778e876d8208048a7bd9f04ca9fa45
#
_entry.id   9f778e876d8208048a7bd9f04ca9fa45
#
_cell.length_a   1.000
_cell.length_b   1.000
_cell.length_c   1.000
_cell.angle_alpha   90.00
_cell.angle_beta   90.00
_cell.angle_gamma   90.00
#
_symmetry.space_group_name_H-M   'P 1'
#
loop_
_entity.id
_entity.type
_entity.pdbx_description
1 polymer ?
#
loop_
_entity_poly.entity_id
_entity_poly.type
_entity_poly.pdbx_seq_one_letter_code
_entity_poly.pdbx_strand_id
1 'polypeptide(L)'
;MNKKVLHTLEFDKILDRLSELASSPKAKERVHSLMPMTDIEEINNAQKETADALSRLYQSGHISFSGLTEIGDSLVRLEVGSTLGMGELINISKTLDVALRVKNFGAKRDSSLEADSLSERLELLAPLSLYNNEIKRCIISEEEMADDASPGLKNVRRKIEFTNVKIREQLDSLVNSAADKGFLQNNKVTMRNGRYCLPVKNEHRSKVDGLVHDQSSTGSTLFVEPAAVVKYNNELSELMIEEAKEIEKVLAALSNEAAGCIDELRYDVEILPVLDFIFAKAELAKEMSATEPIFNLERRINIKKGRHPLIDKKKVVPIDINLGKDFELLVITGPNTGGKTVSLKTVGLITLMGQAGLHIPAFDKSELGIFKEIYADIGDEQSIEQSLSTFSSHMVNIVSILKEADRESLVLFDELGAGTDPTEGAALAMAILANLQARDARVMATTHYSELKVYALTTPGVVNASLEFNIDTLMPTYRILIGIPGKSNAFAISKKLGLSDEIIEDAANRIDTNDKRFEDVIAELNRSRQFIEEEEERIKKRRAEIEKEKKALETDVEKLAEKKESLLADAKREASKILSEAKEMADASIKKYNKWGLGGATAREMEEERTKLREKIDAVTKTNGIRAKESQRNRVGNKQLHIGDMVLVLTMGIKGTVSTLPDAKGNLTVTMGIMKSNVNVKDLAFVEEDNSVKMVKDKSSSGKGSIGMSKSLNVRVEKNLVGMRYDDARAELIKYIDDAYLAHLPQVRIIHGRGTGALKGMVSDYLKKCKYVKSFREGEYNEGGTGATVVTFK
;
A
#
# COMPACT_ATOMS: atom_id res chain seq x y z
N MET A 1 13.44 -22.05 16.69
CA MET A 1 11.96 -21.89 16.56
C MET A 1 11.26 -23.23 16.67
N ASN A 2 10.31 -23.40 17.58
CA ASN A 2 9.66 -24.68 17.88
C ASN A 2 8.58 -25.01 16.81
N LYS A 3 8.60 -26.23 16.25
CA LYS A 3 7.60 -26.71 15.25
C LYS A 3 6.16 -26.66 15.77
N LYS A 4 5.93 -26.91 17.06
CA LYS A 4 4.59 -26.82 17.68
C LYS A 4 4.01 -25.43 17.53
N VAL A 5 4.82 -24.37 17.72
CA VAL A 5 4.37 -22.99 17.61
C VAL A 5 4.05 -22.61 16.16
N LEU A 6 4.83 -23.10 15.19
CA LEU A 6 4.53 -22.87 13.77
C LEU A 6 3.14 -23.42 13.39
N HIS A 7 2.78 -24.59 13.93
CA HIS A 7 1.45 -25.17 13.71
C HIS A 7 0.35 -24.42 14.48
N THR A 8 0.58 -24.07 15.76
CA THR A 8 -0.37 -23.30 16.57
C THR A 8 -0.72 -21.95 15.95
N LEU A 9 0.26 -21.28 15.35
CA LEU A 9 0.09 -20.01 14.65
C LEU A 9 -0.31 -20.16 13.17
N GLU A 10 -0.50 -21.40 12.71
CA GLU A 10 -0.95 -21.74 11.34
C GLU A 10 0.04 -21.31 10.25
N PHE A 11 1.33 -21.26 10.55
CA PHE A 11 2.36 -20.92 9.57
C PHE A 11 2.49 -22.00 8.47
N ASP A 12 2.23 -23.25 8.80
CA ASP A 12 2.09 -24.36 7.86
C ASP A 12 1.08 -24.07 6.74
N LYS A 13 -0.06 -23.48 7.06
CA LYS A 13 -1.07 -23.08 6.04
C LYS A 13 -0.56 -21.97 5.11
N ILE A 14 0.33 -21.10 5.59
CA ILE A 14 0.99 -20.11 4.73
C ILE A 14 1.97 -20.79 3.79
N LEU A 15 2.73 -21.78 4.30
CA LEU A 15 3.65 -22.57 3.48
C LEU A 15 2.89 -23.39 2.42
N ASP A 16 1.77 -24.02 2.78
CA ASP A 16 0.93 -24.73 1.82
C ASP A 16 0.47 -23.80 0.70
N ARG A 17 -0.02 -22.62 1.05
CA ARG A 17 -0.45 -21.62 0.08
C ARG A 17 0.70 -21.11 -0.80
N LEU A 18 1.89 -20.93 -0.22
CA LEU A 18 3.09 -20.57 -0.96
C LEU A 18 3.52 -21.70 -1.91
N SER A 19 3.39 -22.96 -1.47
CA SER A 19 3.70 -24.14 -2.27
C SER A 19 2.79 -24.30 -3.49
N GLU A 20 1.52 -23.85 -3.41
CA GLU A 20 0.60 -23.81 -4.55
C GLU A 20 1.06 -22.82 -5.64
N LEU A 21 1.75 -21.76 -5.25
CA LEU A 21 2.28 -20.73 -6.16
C LEU A 21 3.62 -21.13 -6.78
N ALA A 22 4.38 -22.02 -6.14
CA ALA A 22 5.61 -22.56 -6.68
C ALA A 22 5.33 -23.65 -7.72
N SER A 23 6.03 -23.60 -8.86
CA SER A 23 5.79 -24.53 -9.99
C SER A 23 6.66 -25.78 -9.91
N SER A 24 7.94 -25.64 -9.54
CA SER A 24 8.92 -26.73 -9.58
C SER A 24 8.98 -27.53 -8.27
N PRO A 25 9.27 -28.85 -8.33
CA PRO A 25 9.42 -29.68 -7.13
C PRO A 25 10.44 -29.14 -6.14
N LYS A 26 11.62 -28.70 -6.61
CA LYS A 26 12.67 -28.14 -5.78
C LYS A 26 12.28 -26.80 -5.12
N ALA A 27 11.48 -25.96 -5.79
CA ALA A 27 10.95 -24.76 -5.17
C ALA A 27 9.94 -25.10 -4.07
N LYS A 28 9.09 -26.12 -4.28
CA LYS A 28 8.16 -26.62 -3.25
C LYS A 28 8.89 -27.21 -2.05
N GLU A 29 9.97 -27.94 -2.25
CA GLU A 29 10.83 -28.42 -1.16
C GLU A 29 11.44 -27.26 -0.35
N ARG A 30 11.91 -26.19 -1.04
CA ARG A 30 12.39 -24.97 -0.38
C ARG A 30 11.28 -24.30 0.42
N VAL A 31 10.05 -24.25 -0.08
CA VAL A 31 8.90 -23.73 0.67
C VAL A 31 8.67 -24.53 1.94
N HIS A 32 8.61 -25.86 1.86
CA HIS A 32 8.35 -26.71 3.04
C HIS A 32 9.54 -26.72 4.04
N SER A 33 10.73 -26.39 3.59
CA SER A 33 11.91 -26.23 4.46
C SER A 33 12.09 -24.80 5.00
N LEU A 34 11.21 -23.85 4.60
CA LEU A 34 11.33 -22.46 5.00
C LEU A 34 11.05 -22.29 6.49
N MET A 35 12.04 -21.75 7.20
CA MET A 35 11.97 -21.46 8.63
C MET A 35 12.21 -19.96 8.87
N PRO A 36 11.61 -19.38 9.92
CA PRO A 36 11.92 -18.02 10.32
C PRO A 36 13.40 -17.88 10.71
N MET A 37 14.05 -16.90 10.14
CA MET A 37 15.47 -16.55 10.37
C MET A 37 15.60 -15.65 11.59
N THR A 38 16.80 -15.57 12.15
CA THR A 38 17.10 -14.73 13.31
C THR A 38 18.23 -13.73 13.06
N ASP A 39 18.93 -13.87 11.94
CA ASP A 39 19.94 -12.92 11.50
C ASP A 39 19.30 -11.79 10.70
N ILE A 40 19.61 -10.54 11.06
CA ILE A 40 19.01 -9.36 10.44
C ILE A 40 19.44 -9.19 8.98
N GLU A 41 20.67 -9.57 8.63
CA GLU A 41 21.17 -9.44 7.27
C GLU A 41 20.53 -10.46 6.35
N GLU A 42 20.38 -11.72 6.82
CA GLU A 42 19.68 -12.77 6.08
C GLU A 42 18.20 -12.40 5.86
N ILE A 43 17.53 -11.89 6.91
CA ILE A 43 16.14 -11.45 6.82
C ILE A 43 15.98 -10.31 5.79
N ASN A 44 16.82 -9.27 5.90
CA ASN A 44 16.75 -8.11 5.01
C ASN A 44 17.04 -8.50 3.55
N ASN A 45 18.00 -9.40 3.33
CA ASN A 45 18.31 -9.90 1.99
C ASN A 45 17.11 -10.66 1.40
N ALA A 46 16.50 -11.56 2.18
CA ALA A 46 15.34 -12.32 1.76
C ALA A 46 14.10 -11.42 1.51
N GLN A 47 13.91 -10.37 2.30
CA GLN A 47 12.87 -9.37 2.11
C GLN A 47 13.12 -8.55 0.84
N LYS A 48 14.36 -8.13 0.61
CA LYS A 48 14.75 -7.39 -0.58
C LYS A 48 14.55 -8.21 -1.86
N GLU A 49 14.93 -9.50 -1.87
CA GLU A 49 14.67 -10.40 -3.00
C GLU A 49 13.17 -10.48 -3.31
N THR A 50 12.33 -10.57 -2.28
CA THR A 50 10.87 -10.60 -2.43
C THR A 50 10.33 -9.27 -2.96
N ALA A 51 10.84 -8.14 -2.48
CA ALA A 51 10.46 -6.79 -2.92
C ALA A 51 10.84 -6.55 -4.40
N ASP A 52 12.06 -6.93 -4.78
CA ASP A 52 12.54 -6.79 -6.15
C ASP A 52 11.73 -7.67 -7.12
N ALA A 53 11.44 -8.92 -6.73
CA ALA A 53 10.56 -9.81 -7.50
C ALA A 53 9.14 -9.23 -7.64
N LEU A 54 8.57 -8.70 -6.57
CA LEU A 54 7.25 -8.07 -6.57
C LEU A 54 7.21 -6.84 -7.48
N SER A 55 8.25 -6.00 -7.43
CA SER A 55 8.40 -4.86 -8.33
C SER A 55 8.42 -5.29 -9.80
N ARG A 56 9.17 -6.34 -10.13
CA ARG A 56 9.22 -6.91 -11.48
C ARG A 56 7.87 -7.46 -11.94
N LEU A 57 7.11 -8.12 -11.04
CA LEU A 57 5.75 -8.59 -11.35
C LEU A 57 4.78 -7.44 -11.66
N TYR A 58 4.91 -6.31 -10.99
CA TYR A 58 4.09 -5.13 -11.31
C TYR A 58 4.47 -4.46 -12.62
N GLN A 59 5.76 -4.47 -12.98
CA GLN A 59 6.26 -3.83 -14.21
C GLN A 59 6.07 -4.71 -15.44
N SER A 60 6.41 -6.00 -15.34
CA SER A 60 6.54 -6.93 -16.49
C SER A 60 5.41 -7.95 -16.57
N GLY A 61 4.53 -8.01 -15.59
CA GLY A 61 3.42 -8.95 -15.51
C GLY A 61 3.80 -10.29 -14.89
N HIS A 62 3.02 -11.33 -15.17
CA HIS A 62 3.21 -12.67 -14.64
C HIS A 62 4.39 -13.39 -15.31
N ILE A 63 5.11 -14.20 -14.53
CA ILE A 63 6.16 -15.11 -14.97
C ILE A 63 5.72 -16.56 -14.69
N SER A 64 6.07 -17.49 -15.57
CA SER A 64 5.72 -18.91 -15.40
C SER A 64 6.97 -19.78 -15.45
N PHE A 65 7.13 -20.58 -14.40
CA PHE A 65 8.16 -21.63 -14.31
C PHE A 65 7.63 -23.03 -14.68
N SER A 66 6.40 -23.11 -15.19
CA SER A 66 5.80 -24.37 -15.63
C SER A 66 6.66 -25.07 -16.69
N GLY A 67 6.85 -26.37 -16.52
CA GLY A 67 7.70 -27.18 -17.38
C GLY A 67 9.13 -27.35 -16.89
N LEU A 68 9.50 -26.73 -15.77
CA LEU A 68 10.80 -27.00 -15.14
C LEU A 68 10.85 -28.44 -14.64
N THR A 69 11.81 -29.20 -15.13
CA THR A 69 11.98 -30.62 -14.81
C THR A 69 13.30 -30.83 -14.07
N GLU A 70 13.37 -31.90 -13.29
CA GLU A 70 14.61 -32.29 -12.64
C GLU A 70 15.53 -33.03 -13.65
N ILE A 71 16.66 -32.42 -13.93
CA ILE A 71 17.67 -33.00 -14.86
C ILE A 71 19.03 -33.25 -14.18
N GLY A 72 19.08 -33.18 -12.83
CA GLY A 72 20.32 -33.36 -12.07
C GLY A 72 21.04 -34.67 -12.38
N ASP A 73 20.31 -35.78 -12.39
CA ASP A 73 20.84 -37.11 -12.70
C ASP A 73 21.39 -37.20 -14.14
N SER A 74 20.70 -36.50 -15.08
CA SER A 74 21.14 -36.43 -16.48
C SER A 74 22.46 -35.68 -16.59
N LEU A 75 22.66 -34.60 -15.81
CA LEU A 75 23.91 -33.86 -15.78
C LEU A 75 25.07 -34.71 -15.25
N VAL A 76 24.86 -35.49 -14.16
CA VAL A 76 25.86 -36.42 -13.62
C VAL A 76 26.24 -37.48 -14.67
N ARG A 77 25.28 -37.98 -15.45
CA ARG A 77 25.55 -38.94 -16.53
C ARG A 77 26.35 -38.30 -17.66
N LEU A 78 26.07 -37.06 -18.01
CA LEU A 78 26.86 -36.31 -19.01
C LEU A 78 28.31 -36.13 -18.58
N GLU A 79 28.59 -35.86 -17.32
CA GLU A 79 29.93 -35.69 -16.76
C GLU A 79 30.80 -36.94 -16.93
N VAL A 80 30.20 -38.13 -16.82
CA VAL A 80 30.91 -39.39 -17.00
C VAL A 80 30.90 -39.87 -18.47
N GLY A 81 30.47 -39.01 -19.42
CA GLY A 81 30.46 -39.30 -20.84
C GLY A 81 29.37 -40.24 -21.30
N SER A 82 28.28 -40.43 -20.52
CA SER A 82 27.16 -41.30 -20.91
C SER A 82 26.27 -40.61 -21.92
N THR A 83 25.73 -41.37 -22.85
CA THR A 83 24.69 -40.91 -23.79
C THR A 83 23.33 -40.85 -23.06
N LEU A 84 22.61 -39.77 -23.23
CA LEU A 84 21.26 -39.58 -22.70
C LEU A 84 20.20 -40.14 -23.66
N GLY A 85 19.07 -40.55 -23.07
CA GLY A 85 17.91 -40.97 -23.83
C GLY A 85 17.07 -39.76 -24.34
N MET A 86 16.12 -40.05 -25.27
CA MET A 86 15.21 -39.02 -25.80
C MET A 86 14.44 -38.27 -24.72
N GLY A 87 13.88 -38.98 -23.72
CA GLY A 87 13.15 -38.37 -22.61
C GLY A 87 14.01 -37.43 -21.77
N GLU A 88 15.28 -37.80 -21.50
CA GLU A 88 16.23 -36.96 -20.76
C GLU A 88 16.57 -35.69 -21.55
N LEU A 89 16.81 -35.78 -22.84
CA LEU A 89 17.08 -34.61 -23.70
C LEU A 89 15.84 -33.72 -23.84
N ILE A 90 14.64 -34.27 -23.92
CA ILE A 90 13.38 -33.48 -23.86
C ILE A 90 13.28 -32.70 -22.53
N ASN A 91 13.65 -33.30 -21.41
CA ASN A 91 13.62 -32.65 -20.13
C ASN A 91 14.65 -31.52 -20.04
N ILE A 92 15.83 -31.69 -20.63
CA ILE A 92 16.80 -30.58 -20.82
C ILE A 92 16.18 -29.47 -21.68
N SER A 93 15.55 -29.83 -22.81
CA SER A 93 14.88 -28.86 -23.69
C SER A 93 13.79 -28.05 -22.96
N LYS A 94 12.94 -28.74 -22.15
CA LYS A 94 11.91 -28.07 -21.33
C LYS A 94 12.55 -27.08 -20.33
N THR A 95 13.64 -27.46 -19.67
CA THR A 95 14.37 -26.60 -18.74
C THR A 95 14.95 -25.38 -19.46
N LEU A 96 15.54 -25.55 -20.65
CA LEU A 96 16.05 -24.45 -21.47
C LEU A 96 14.91 -23.51 -21.96
N ASP A 97 13.72 -24.04 -22.22
CA ASP A 97 12.55 -23.22 -22.55
C ASP A 97 12.13 -22.33 -21.37
N VAL A 98 12.22 -22.86 -20.16
CA VAL A 98 11.96 -22.10 -18.94
C VAL A 98 13.04 -21.04 -18.79
N ALA A 99 14.33 -21.38 -18.94
CA ALA A 99 15.44 -20.44 -18.85
C ALA A 99 15.27 -19.29 -19.85
N LEU A 100 14.90 -19.58 -21.11
CA LEU A 100 14.62 -18.56 -22.12
C LEU A 100 13.48 -17.63 -21.71
N ARG A 101 12.39 -18.18 -21.19
CA ARG A 101 11.22 -17.42 -20.76
C ARG A 101 11.54 -16.52 -19.59
N VAL A 102 12.28 -17.02 -18.60
CA VAL A 102 12.70 -16.30 -17.40
C VAL A 102 13.71 -15.22 -17.76
N LYS A 103 14.70 -15.51 -18.61
CA LYS A 103 15.66 -14.51 -19.11
C LYS A 103 14.98 -13.38 -19.87
N ASN A 104 14.04 -13.71 -20.77
CA ASN A 104 13.27 -12.72 -21.52
C ASN A 104 12.37 -11.87 -20.60
N PHE A 105 11.84 -12.44 -19.51
CA PHE A 105 11.14 -11.68 -18.49
C PHE A 105 12.09 -10.70 -17.80
N GLY A 106 13.28 -11.13 -17.42
CA GLY A 106 14.31 -10.28 -16.83
C GLY A 106 14.69 -9.08 -17.70
N ALA A 107 14.78 -9.29 -19.01
CA ALA A 107 15.14 -8.28 -19.99
C ALA A 107 14.05 -7.20 -20.24
N LYS A 108 12.82 -7.41 -19.81
CA LYS A 108 11.72 -6.43 -19.95
C LYS A 108 11.84 -5.25 -18.98
N ARG A 109 12.75 -5.30 -18.03
CA ARG A 109 12.95 -4.21 -17.08
C ARG A 109 13.52 -2.98 -17.80
N ASP A 110 13.09 -1.79 -17.38
CA ASP A 110 13.63 -0.53 -17.90
C ASP A 110 15.13 -0.44 -17.58
N SER A 111 15.93 -0.31 -18.63
CA SER A 111 17.41 -0.22 -18.55
C SER A 111 17.90 1.04 -17.82
N SER A 112 17.02 2.02 -17.58
CA SER A 112 17.34 3.22 -16.79
C SER A 112 17.36 2.98 -15.28
N LEU A 113 16.81 1.85 -14.81
CA LEU A 113 16.77 1.49 -13.39
C LEU A 113 18.07 0.77 -12.98
N GLU A 114 18.55 1.08 -11.77
CA GLU A 114 19.70 0.39 -11.19
C GLU A 114 19.46 -1.13 -11.08
N ALA A 115 20.52 -1.94 -11.16
CA ALA A 115 20.46 -3.37 -10.98
C ALA A 115 19.89 -3.71 -9.59
N ASP A 116 18.95 -4.66 -9.54
CA ASP A 116 18.39 -5.17 -8.30
C ASP A 116 19.02 -6.51 -7.89
N SER A 117 18.59 -7.08 -6.75
CA SER A 117 19.14 -8.34 -6.22
C SER A 117 18.97 -9.55 -7.14
N LEU A 118 18.08 -9.48 -8.14
CA LEU A 118 17.80 -10.58 -9.08
C LEU A 118 18.48 -10.40 -10.43
N SER A 119 19.01 -9.22 -10.74
CA SER A 119 19.53 -8.88 -12.05
C SER A 119 20.63 -9.83 -12.50
N GLU A 120 21.65 -10.05 -11.69
CA GLU A 120 22.77 -10.94 -12.01
C GLU A 120 22.29 -12.39 -12.27
N ARG A 121 21.41 -12.91 -11.42
CA ARG A 121 20.88 -14.27 -11.57
C ARG A 121 20.08 -14.46 -12.86
N LEU A 122 19.34 -13.44 -13.27
CA LEU A 122 18.55 -13.47 -14.50
C LEU A 122 19.40 -13.30 -15.76
N GLU A 123 20.46 -12.52 -15.70
CA GLU A 123 21.40 -12.27 -16.82
C GLU A 123 22.26 -13.49 -17.10
N LEU A 124 22.71 -14.20 -16.05
CA LEU A 124 23.58 -15.37 -16.18
C LEU A 124 22.84 -16.62 -16.70
N LEU A 125 21.50 -16.64 -16.72
CA LEU A 125 20.76 -17.76 -17.30
C LEU A 125 21.18 -18.01 -18.76
N ALA A 126 21.38 -19.27 -19.11
CA ALA A 126 21.87 -19.70 -20.40
C ALA A 126 20.84 -20.55 -21.17
N PRO A 127 19.89 -19.94 -21.91
CA PRO A 127 18.83 -20.69 -22.61
C PRO A 127 19.34 -21.56 -23.77
N LEU A 128 20.60 -21.53 -24.14
CA LEU A 128 21.26 -22.35 -25.17
C LEU A 128 20.35 -22.57 -26.39
N SER A 129 19.80 -21.49 -26.94
CA SER A 129 18.71 -21.52 -27.93
C SER A 129 19.02 -22.34 -29.17
N LEU A 130 20.27 -22.34 -29.62
CA LEU A 130 20.68 -23.14 -30.78
C LEU A 130 20.59 -24.64 -30.47
N TYR A 131 21.15 -25.04 -29.34
CA TYR A 131 21.11 -26.42 -28.86
C TYR A 131 19.69 -26.87 -28.58
N ASN A 132 18.89 -26.04 -27.91
CA ASN A 132 17.48 -26.34 -27.62
C ASN A 132 16.67 -26.56 -28.92
N ASN A 133 16.90 -25.75 -29.95
CA ASN A 133 16.25 -25.92 -31.24
C ASN A 133 16.71 -27.19 -31.95
N GLU A 134 17.95 -27.59 -31.77
CA GLU A 134 18.47 -28.82 -32.34
C GLU A 134 17.85 -30.08 -31.69
N ILE A 135 17.70 -30.08 -30.36
CA ILE A 135 16.94 -31.12 -29.64
C ILE A 135 15.54 -31.23 -30.22
N LYS A 136 14.79 -30.14 -30.32
CA LYS A 136 13.42 -30.08 -30.82
C LYS A 136 13.29 -30.50 -32.29
N ARG A 137 14.33 -30.24 -33.10
CA ARG A 137 14.40 -30.67 -34.47
C ARG A 137 14.56 -32.19 -34.57
N CYS A 138 15.41 -32.74 -33.69
CA CYS A 138 15.75 -34.15 -33.75
C CYS A 138 14.75 -35.06 -33.04
N ILE A 139 14.14 -34.60 -31.93
CA ILE A 139 13.31 -35.45 -31.06
C ILE A 139 11.89 -34.91 -31.05
N ILE A 140 10.92 -35.75 -31.49
CA ILE A 140 9.50 -35.41 -31.52
C ILE A 140 8.83 -35.77 -30.20
N SER A 141 9.12 -36.94 -29.64
CA SER A 141 8.61 -37.43 -28.38
C SER A 141 9.60 -38.36 -27.67
N GLU A 142 9.25 -38.85 -26.47
CA GLU A 142 10.10 -39.75 -25.69
C GLU A 142 10.41 -41.08 -26.44
N GLU A 143 9.57 -41.48 -27.39
CA GLU A 143 9.68 -42.71 -28.16
C GLU A 143 10.00 -42.47 -29.64
N GLU A 144 9.93 -41.22 -30.10
CA GLU A 144 10.00 -40.94 -31.55
C GLU A 144 11.04 -39.85 -31.85
N MET A 145 11.97 -40.20 -32.75
CA MET A 145 12.94 -39.31 -33.35
C MET A 145 12.49 -38.90 -34.75
N ALA A 146 12.72 -37.65 -35.11
CA ALA A 146 12.39 -37.11 -36.43
C ALA A 146 13.12 -37.87 -37.55
N ASP A 147 12.48 -38.08 -38.69
CA ASP A 147 13.09 -38.78 -39.84
C ASP A 147 14.31 -38.08 -40.39
N ASP A 148 14.35 -36.76 -40.28
CA ASP A 148 15.43 -35.91 -40.74
C ASP A 148 16.41 -35.47 -39.63
N ALA A 149 16.35 -36.13 -38.45
CA ALA A 149 17.30 -35.88 -37.37
C ALA A 149 18.77 -36.05 -37.84
N SER A 150 19.04 -37.00 -38.70
CA SER A 150 20.31 -37.10 -39.39
C SER A 150 20.13 -37.60 -40.85
N PRO A 151 21.06 -37.27 -41.75
CA PRO A 151 21.02 -37.83 -43.11
C PRO A 151 21.09 -39.35 -43.12
N GLY A 152 21.84 -39.97 -42.17
CA GLY A 152 21.91 -41.41 -42.01
C GLY A 152 20.58 -42.07 -41.67
N LEU A 153 19.90 -41.55 -40.62
CA LEU A 153 18.60 -42.03 -40.19
C LEU A 153 17.53 -41.91 -41.29
N LYS A 154 17.50 -40.78 -41.98
CA LYS A 154 16.60 -40.52 -43.10
C LYS A 154 16.77 -41.55 -44.22
N ASN A 155 18.02 -41.90 -44.56
CA ASN A 155 18.33 -42.88 -45.58
C ASN A 155 17.91 -44.28 -45.15
N VAL A 156 18.18 -44.65 -43.89
CA VAL A 156 17.79 -45.97 -43.35
C VAL A 156 16.26 -46.13 -43.30
N ARG A 157 15.54 -45.18 -42.79
CA ARG A 157 14.07 -45.17 -42.73
C ARG A 157 13.45 -45.27 -44.11
N ARG A 158 14.01 -44.56 -45.10
CA ARG A 158 13.56 -44.68 -46.50
C ARG A 158 13.78 -46.07 -47.05
N LYS A 159 14.90 -46.74 -46.70
CA LYS A 159 15.16 -48.12 -47.09
C LYS A 159 14.18 -49.10 -46.42
N ILE A 160 13.88 -48.88 -45.11
CA ILE A 160 12.89 -49.63 -44.34
C ILE A 160 11.51 -49.56 -45.00
N GLU A 161 11.06 -48.34 -45.33
CA GLU A 161 9.79 -48.12 -46.00
C GLU A 161 9.74 -48.85 -47.37
N PHE A 162 10.81 -48.71 -48.18
CA PHE A 162 10.90 -49.39 -49.47
C PHE A 162 10.88 -50.93 -49.33
N THR A 163 11.59 -51.49 -48.32
CA THR A 163 11.63 -52.94 -48.05
C THR A 163 10.25 -53.40 -47.55
N ASN A 164 9.58 -52.62 -46.72
CA ASN A 164 8.20 -52.95 -46.29
C ASN A 164 7.21 -52.98 -47.48
N VAL A 165 7.33 -52.02 -48.41
CA VAL A 165 6.47 -52.03 -49.62
C VAL A 165 6.71 -53.35 -50.43
N LYS A 166 8.01 -53.73 -50.65
CA LYS A 166 8.33 -54.98 -51.33
C LYS A 166 7.79 -56.21 -50.63
N ILE A 167 7.90 -56.25 -49.27
CA ILE A 167 7.34 -57.36 -48.50
C ILE A 167 5.83 -57.42 -48.68
N ARG A 168 5.10 -56.34 -48.65
CA ARG A 168 3.67 -56.28 -48.86
C ARG A 168 3.27 -56.71 -50.24
N GLU A 169 3.92 -56.24 -51.30
CA GLU A 169 3.68 -56.67 -52.67
C GLU A 169 3.82 -58.19 -52.86
N GLN A 170 4.90 -58.77 -52.30
CA GLN A 170 5.14 -60.20 -52.33
C GLN A 170 4.10 -61.00 -51.53
N LEU A 171 3.73 -60.52 -50.34
CA LEU A 171 2.73 -61.14 -49.47
C LEU A 171 1.34 -61.03 -50.05
N ASP A 172 0.94 -59.94 -50.67
CA ASP A 172 -0.36 -59.77 -51.31
C ASP A 172 -0.51 -60.72 -52.48
N SER A 173 0.55 -60.91 -53.29
CA SER A 173 0.57 -61.91 -54.36
C SER A 173 0.40 -63.35 -53.81
N LEU A 174 1.13 -63.63 -52.72
CA LEU A 174 1.02 -64.99 -52.10
C LEU A 174 -0.33 -65.17 -51.37
N VAL A 175 -0.89 -64.19 -50.70
CA VAL A 175 -2.19 -64.27 -50.05
C VAL A 175 -3.28 -64.56 -51.08
N ASN A 176 -3.31 -63.80 -52.18
CA ASN A 176 -4.29 -64.05 -53.23
C ASN A 176 -4.19 -65.50 -53.79
N SER A 177 -2.99 -65.96 -54.09
CA SER A 177 -2.74 -67.29 -54.58
C SER A 177 -3.07 -68.46 -53.58
N ALA A 178 -2.81 -68.24 -52.26
CA ALA A 178 -3.08 -69.24 -51.22
C ALA A 178 -4.52 -69.13 -50.66
N ALA A 179 -5.17 -68.00 -50.75
CA ALA A 179 -6.58 -67.82 -50.37
C ALA A 179 -7.50 -68.57 -51.37
N ASP A 180 -7.24 -68.40 -52.69
CA ASP A 180 -7.95 -69.12 -53.74
C ASP A 180 -7.90 -70.60 -53.55
N LYS A 181 -6.84 -71.17 -52.99
CA LYS A 181 -6.63 -72.56 -52.68
C LYS A 181 -7.10 -72.99 -51.27
N GLY A 182 -7.65 -72.11 -50.46
CA GLY A 182 -8.14 -72.34 -49.12
C GLY A 182 -7.10 -72.72 -48.05
N PHE A 183 -5.81 -72.44 -48.26
CA PHE A 183 -4.67 -72.77 -47.37
C PHE A 183 -4.55 -71.91 -46.13
N LEU A 184 -5.06 -70.70 -46.20
CA LEU A 184 -4.93 -69.70 -45.09
C LEU A 184 -6.09 -69.78 -44.13
N GLN A 185 -5.83 -69.53 -42.85
CA GLN A 185 -6.87 -69.40 -41.82
C GLN A 185 -7.68 -68.15 -42.01
N ASN A 186 -6.99 -67.09 -42.36
CA ASN A 186 -7.54 -65.75 -42.76
C ASN A 186 -6.56 -65.06 -43.74
N ASN A 187 -7.02 -64.04 -44.46
CA ASN A 187 -6.23 -63.40 -45.50
C ASN A 187 -5.42 -62.22 -44.93
N LYS A 188 -5.22 -62.14 -43.59
CA LYS A 188 -4.46 -61.05 -42.94
C LYS A 188 -3.02 -61.44 -42.70
N VAL A 189 -2.07 -60.68 -43.24
CA VAL A 189 -0.67 -60.74 -42.88
C VAL A 189 -0.49 -60.41 -41.42
N THR A 190 0.31 -61.12 -40.69
CA THR A 190 0.60 -60.96 -39.28
C THR A 190 2.09 -60.83 -39.05
N MET A 191 2.49 -60.09 -38.06
CA MET A 191 3.89 -60.05 -37.62
C MET A 191 4.10 -61.01 -36.43
N ARG A 192 5.12 -61.87 -36.53
CA ARG A 192 5.55 -62.72 -35.43
C ARG A 192 7.09 -62.64 -35.30
N ASN A 193 7.53 -62.43 -34.07
CA ASN A 193 8.97 -62.25 -33.76
C ASN A 193 9.68 -61.25 -34.71
N GLY A 194 9.02 -60.14 -35.03
CA GLY A 194 9.56 -59.11 -35.91
C GLY A 194 9.54 -59.49 -37.41
N ARG A 195 8.83 -60.57 -37.82
CA ARG A 195 8.79 -61.08 -39.19
C ARG A 195 7.38 -61.08 -39.70
N TYR A 196 7.19 -60.76 -40.98
CA TYR A 196 5.92 -60.87 -41.67
C TYR A 196 5.61 -62.31 -41.97
N CYS A 197 4.51 -62.84 -41.48
CA CYS A 197 4.08 -64.19 -41.59
C CYS A 197 2.65 -64.31 -42.13
N LEU A 198 2.34 -65.48 -42.82
CA LEU A 198 0.99 -65.86 -43.22
C LEU A 198 0.40 -66.86 -42.24
N PRO A 199 -0.84 -66.69 -41.81
CA PRO A 199 -1.53 -67.66 -40.93
C PRO A 199 -2.04 -68.88 -41.77
N VAL A 200 -1.24 -69.89 -41.85
CA VAL A 200 -1.50 -71.11 -42.62
C VAL A 200 -2.18 -72.16 -41.74
N LYS A 201 -3.23 -72.83 -42.23
CA LYS A 201 -3.84 -73.95 -41.54
C LYS A 201 -2.83 -75.11 -41.40
N ASN A 202 -2.77 -75.70 -40.22
CA ASN A 202 -1.79 -76.76 -39.92
C ASN A 202 -1.83 -77.93 -40.94
N GLU A 203 -3.00 -78.32 -41.46
CA GLU A 203 -3.20 -79.34 -42.46
C GLU A 203 -2.58 -78.98 -43.85
N HIS A 204 -2.38 -77.77 -44.12
CA HIS A 204 -1.80 -77.24 -45.37
C HIS A 204 -0.35 -76.72 -45.27
N ARG A 205 0.34 -77.01 -44.14
CA ARG A 205 1.72 -76.55 -43.87
C ARG A 205 2.67 -76.88 -45.03
N SER A 206 2.54 -78.18 -45.60
CA SER A 206 3.43 -78.67 -46.70
C SER A 206 3.16 -77.98 -48.06
N LYS A 207 2.08 -77.14 -48.15
CA LYS A 207 1.70 -76.44 -49.41
C LYS A 207 2.20 -75.01 -49.49
N VAL A 208 2.72 -74.52 -48.40
CA VAL A 208 3.29 -73.19 -48.35
C VAL A 208 4.76 -73.30 -47.96
N ASP A 209 5.66 -72.97 -48.91
CA ASP A 209 7.09 -72.99 -48.66
C ASP A 209 7.49 -71.82 -47.77
N GLY A 210 8.21 -72.12 -46.63
CA GLY A 210 8.66 -71.14 -45.73
C GLY A 210 9.01 -71.66 -44.35
N LEU A 211 9.40 -70.73 -43.43
CA LEU A 211 9.77 -71.03 -42.04
C LEU A 211 8.57 -70.79 -41.09
N VAL A 212 8.35 -71.69 -40.12
CA VAL A 212 7.37 -71.51 -39.08
C VAL A 212 8.02 -70.73 -37.95
N HIS A 213 7.45 -69.57 -37.59
CA HIS A 213 7.90 -68.76 -36.50
C HIS A 213 7.06 -68.83 -35.25
N ASP A 214 5.79 -69.17 -35.37
CA ASP A 214 4.86 -69.28 -34.24
C ASP A 214 3.70 -70.23 -34.57
N GLN A 215 2.98 -70.67 -33.53
CA GLN A 215 1.77 -71.51 -33.65
C GLN A 215 0.64 -70.96 -32.76
N SER A 216 -0.60 -71.06 -33.21
CA SER A 216 -1.73 -70.63 -32.36
C SER A 216 -1.84 -71.55 -31.15
N SER A 217 -2.44 -71.02 -30.05
CA SER A 217 -2.65 -71.77 -28.81
C SER A 217 -3.40 -73.06 -28.96
N THR A 218 -4.21 -73.16 -29.99
CA THR A 218 -4.95 -74.41 -30.35
C THR A 218 -4.21 -75.37 -31.32
N GLY A 219 -3.03 -74.95 -31.80
CA GLY A 219 -2.25 -75.70 -32.76
C GLY A 219 -2.82 -75.77 -34.18
N SER A 220 -4.00 -75.17 -34.43
CA SER A 220 -4.71 -75.23 -35.72
C SER A 220 -4.14 -74.27 -36.79
N THR A 221 -3.38 -73.27 -36.40
CA THR A 221 -2.79 -72.25 -37.31
C THR A 221 -1.27 -72.14 -37.06
N LEU A 222 -0.50 -72.17 -38.10
CA LEU A 222 0.93 -71.97 -38.10
C LEU A 222 1.21 -70.54 -38.71
N PHE A 223 2.05 -69.77 -38.10
CA PHE A 223 2.51 -68.51 -38.65
C PHE A 223 3.81 -68.73 -39.45
N VAL A 224 3.64 -68.83 -40.77
CA VAL A 224 4.70 -69.24 -41.74
C VAL A 224 5.24 -67.96 -42.39
N GLU A 225 6.55 -67.70 -42.29
CA GLU A 225 7.28 -66.76 -43.13
C GLU A 225 7.49 -67.45 -44.51
N PRO A 226 6.85 -66.92 -45.57
CA PRO A 226 7.05 -67.48 -46.88
C PRO A 226 8.51 -67.32 -47.36
N ALA A 227 9.03 -68.41 -48.08
CA ALA A 227 10.40 -68.36 -48.58
C ALA A 227 10.72 -67.12 -49.44
N ALA A 228 9.71 -66.67 -50.22
CA ALA A 228 9.86 -65.44 -51.04
C ALA A 228 10.10 -64.15 -50.27
N VAL A 229 9.71 -64.11 -48.98
CA VAL A 229 9.91 -62.88 -48.19
C VAL A 229 11.00 -62.99 -47.14
N VAL A 230 11.60 -64.16 -46.94
CA VAL A 230 12.67 -64.37 -45.94
C VAL A 230 13.85 -63.41 -46.17
N LYS A 231 14.25 -63.19 -47.40
CA LYS A 231 15.35 -62.23 -47.73
C LYS A 231 14.97 -60.82 -47.30
N TYR A 232 13.78 -60.35 -47.59
CA TYR A 232 13.33 -59.00 -47.26
C TYR A 232 13.08 -58.83 -45.75
N ASN A 233 12.59 -59.86 -45.04
CA ASN A 233 12.48 -59.85 -43.61
C ASN A 233 13.87 -59.78 -42.93
N ASN A 234 14.90 -60.47 -43.49
CA ASN A 234 16.27 -60.37 -43.00
C ASN A 234 16.83 -58.95 -43.24
N GLU A 235 16.65 -58.43 -44.47
CA GLU A 235 17.04 -57.07 -44.84
C GLU A 235 16.36 -56.02 -43.91
N LEU A 236 15.07 -56.20 -43.64
CA LEU A 236 14.30 -55.37 -42.71
C LEU A 236 14.92 -55.40 -41.29
N SER A 237 15.23 -56.59 -40.79
CA SER A 237 15.86 -56.74 -39.45
C SER A 237 17.22 -56.07 -39.36
N GLU A 238 18.04 -56.22 -40.43
CA GLU A 238 19.36 -55.52 -40.51
C GLU A 238 19.18 -54.00 -40.54
N LEU A 239 18.21 -53.50 -41.33
CA LEU A 239 17.90 -52.06 -41.39
C LEU A 239 17.35 -51.52 -40.06
N MET A 240 16.58 -52.27 -39.31
CA MET A 240 16.12 -51.87 -37.94
C MET A 240 17.30 -51.81 -36.98
N ILE A 241 18.30 -52.67 -37.06
CA ILE A 241 19.50 -52.59 -36.27
C ILE A 241 20.36 -51.34 -36.69
N GLU A 242 20.40 -51.05 -38.00
CA GLU A 242 21.07 -49.86 -38.52
C GLU A 242 20.35 -48.58 -38.07
N GLU A 243 19.01 -48.59 -38.08
CA GLU A 243 18.20 -47.48 -37.54
C GLU A 243 18.51 -47.20 -36.07
N ALA A 244 18.53 -48.24 -35.22
CA ALA A 244 18.87 -48.13 -33.82
C ALA A 244 20.25 -47.50 -33.59
N LYS A 245 21.27 -47.90 -34.42
CA LYS A 245 22.59 -47.37 -34.38
C LYS A 245 22.63 -45.87 -34.81
N GLU A 246 21.87 -45.50 -35.85
CA GLU A 246 21.79 -44.12 -36.30
C GLU A 246 21.08 -43.23 -35.23
N ILE A 247 20.05 -43.76 -34.58
CA ILE A 247 19.42 -43.05 -33.43
C ILE A 247 20.43 -42.86 -32.30
N GLU A 248 21.19 -43.89 -31.93
CA GLU A 248 22.22 -43.81 -30.89
C GLU A 248 23.31 -42.78 -31.25
N LYS A 249 23.73 -42.67 -32.51
CA LYS A 249 24.68 -41.62 -32.95
C LYS A 249 24.10 -40.21 -32.79
N VAL A 250 22.82 -39.99 -33.09
CA VAL A 250 22.19 -38.69 -32.91
C VAL A 250 22.11 -38.37 -31.44
N LEU A 251 21.67 -39.32 -30.59
CA LEU A 251 21.62 -39.12 -29.14
C LEU A 251 23.02 -38.84 -28.56
N ALA A 252 24.04 -39.55 -29.01
CA ALA A 252 25.44 -39.31 -28.59
C ALA A 252 25.93 -37.92 -28.99
N ALA A 253 25.60 -37.46 -30.21
CA ALA A 253 25.95 -36.11 -30.66
C ALA A 253 25.28 -35.04 -29.80
N LEU A 254 23.99 -35.15 -29.58
CA LEU A 254 23.23 -34.21 -28.70
C LEU A 254 23.75 -34.25 -27.27
N SER A 255 24.11 -35.43 -26.75
CA SER A 255 24.64 -35.56 -25.38
C SER A 255 26.02 -34.93 -25.26
N ASN A 256 26.90 -35.09 -26.25
CA ASN A 256 28.21 -34.47 -26.28
C ASN A 256 28.14 -32.94 -26.39
N GLU A 257 27.14 -32.40 -27.10
CA GLU A 257 26.89 -30.97 -27.15
C GLU A 257 26.42 -30.45 -25.79
N ALA A 258 25.50 -31.18 -25.09
CA ALA A 258 25.09 -30.89 -23.72
C ALA A 258 26.30 -30.92 -22.76
N ALA A 259 27.17 -31.94 -22.87
CA ALA A 259 28.37 -32.04 -22.04
C ALA A 259 29.31 -30.86 -22.22
N GLY A 260 29.36 -30.28 -23.45
CA GLY A 260 30.15 -29.07 -23.74
C GLY A 260 29.59 -27.81 -23.07
N CYS A 261 28.33 -27.81 -22.64
CA CYS A 261 27.64 -26.67 -21.99
C CYS A 261 27.15 -27.03 -20.56
N ILE A 262 27.88 -27.93 -19.91
CA ILE A 262 27.43 -28.52 -18.65
C ILE A 262 27.37 -27.52 -17.48
N ASP A 263 28.30 -26.56 -17.45
CA ASP A 263 28.38 -25.54 -16.42
C ASP A 263 27.20 -24.56 -16.51
N GLU A 264 26.79 -24.18 -17.71
CA GLU A 264 25.62 -23.37 -17.99
C GLU A 264 24.33 -24.11 -17.61
N LEU A 265 24.23 -25.38 -17.99
CA LEU A 265 23.09 -26.21 -17.63
C LEU A 265 22.97 -26.40 -16.11
N ARG A 266 24.10 -26.60 -15.42
CA ARG A 266 24.14 -26.72 -13.97
C ARG A 266 23.68 -25.44 -13.30
N TYR A 267 24.16 -24.28 -13.75
CA TYR A 267 23.71 -22.99 -13.26
C TYR A 267 22.20 -22.81 -13.40
N ASP A 268 21.64 -23.08 -14.57
CA ASP A 268 20.22 -22.97 -14.81
C ASP A 268 19.38 -23.88 -13.89
N VAL A 269 19.84 -25.14 -13.70
CA VAL A 269 19.18 -26.14 -12.81
C VAL A 269 19.20 -25.73 -11.33
N GLU A 270 20.22 -25.02 -10.90
CA GLU A 270 20.35 -24.54 -9.54
C GLU A 270 19.56 -23.26 -9.31
N ILE A 271 19.58 -22.35 -10.25
CA ILE A 271 19.02 -20.99 -10.09
C ILE A 271 17.55 -20.92 -10.44
N LEU A 272 17.05 -21.62 -11.44
CA LEU A 272 15.64 -21.57 -11.81
C LEU A 272 14.68 -21.94 -10.66
N PRO A 273 14.91 -23.00 -9.86
CA PRO A 273 14.09 -23.29 -8.69
C PRO A 273 14.19 -22.22 -7.58
N VAL A 274 15.32 -21.55 -7.44
CA VAL A 274 15.49 -20.44 -6.50
C VAL A 274 14.66 -19.25 -6.96
N LEU A 275 14.72 -18.91 -8.24
CA LEU A 275 13.89 -17.84 -8.81
C LEU A 275 12.40 -18.17 -8.71
N ASP A 276 11.99 -19.42 -9.02
CA ASP A 276 10.60 -19.88 -8.85
C ASP A 276 10.12 -19.68 -7.41
N PHE A 277 10.93 -20.04 -6.42
CA PHE A 277 10.64 -19.81 -5.00
C PHE A 277 10.52 -18.33 -4.64
N ILE A 278 11.44 -17.47 -5.12
CA ILE A 278 11.42 -16.03 -4.85
C ILE A 278 10.19 -15.39 -5.51
N PHE A 279 9.87 -15.76 -6.75
CA PHE A 279 8.67 -15.25 -7.43
C PHE A 279 7.37 -15.78 -6.82
N ALA A 280 7.35 -17.00 -6.27
CA ALA A 280 6.22 -17.50 -5.51
C ALA A 280 5.97 -16.66 -4.25
N LYS A 281 7.02 -16.25 -3.51
CA LYS A 281 6.89 -15.30 -2.39
C LYS A 281 6.31 -13.95 -2.85
N ALA A 282 6.76 -13.46 -3.99
CA ALA A 282 6.27 -12.19 -4.55
C ALA A 282 4.80 -12.29 -5.03
N GLU A 283 4.39 -13.39 -5.65
CA GLU A 283 2.97 -13.61 -6.01
C GLU A 283 2.09 -13.72 -4.76
N LEU A 284 2.55 -14.40 -3.71
CA LEU A 284 1.86 -14.44 -2.42
C LEU A 284 1.70 -13.04 -1.81
N ALA A 285 2.77 -12.23 -1.87
CA ALA A 285 2.74 -10.83 -1.42
C ALA A 285 1.72 -10.00 -2.20
N LYS A 286 1.67 -10.17 -3.51
CA LYS A 286 0.71 -9.52 -4.41
C LYS A 286 -0.73 -9.94 -4.10
N GLU A 287 -0.98 -11.25 -3.94
CA GLU A 287 -2.29 -11.76 -3.55
C GLU A 287 -2.77 -11.19 -2.22
N MET A 288 -1.91 -11.13 -1.20
CA MET A 288 -2.24 -10.60 0.12
C MET A 288 -2.25 -9.07 0.17
N SER A 289 -1.82 -8.38 -0.89
CA SER A 289 -1.52 -6.94 -0.86
C SER A 289 -0.61 -6.63 0.33
N ALA A 290 0.46 -7.39 0.43
CA ALA A 290 1.44 -7.33 1.49
C ALA A 290 2.53 -6.32 1.18
N THR A 291 3.19 -5.82 2.21
CA THR A 291 4.29 -4.85 2.13
C THR A 291 5.52 -5.39 2.85
N GLU A 292 6.67 -4.88 2.49
CA GLU A 292 7.93 -5.16 3.15
C GLU A 292 7.93 -4.57 4.57
N PRO A 293 8.17 -5.37 5.64
CA PRO A 293 8.31 -4.86 6.99
C PRO A 293 9.72 -4.30 7.22
N ILE A 294 9.83 -3.32 8.13
CA ILE A 294 11.11 -2.79 8.59
C ILE A 294 11.53 -3.58 9.84
N PHE A 295 12.69 -4.25 9.79
CA PHE A 295 13.21 -4.99 10.94
C PHE A 295 14.04 -4.11 11.87
N ASN A 296 13.98 -4.41 13.17
CA ASN A 296 14.75 -3.74 14.20
C ASN A 296 15.28 -4.73 15.26
N LEU A 297 16.40 -4.38 15.87
CA LEU A 297 17.03 -5.17 16.95
C LEU A 297 16.49 -4.82 18.35
N GLU A 298 15.71 -3.75 18.47
CA GLU A 298 15.10 -3.34 19.74
C GLU A 298 13.86 -4.15 20.10
N ARG A 299 13.51 -5.14 19.27
CA ARG A 299 12.36 -6.03 19.48
C ARG A 299 11.03 -5.24 19.55
N ARG A 300 10.95 -4.17 18.77
CA ARG A 300 9.71 -3.39 18.63
C ARG A 300 8.84 -4.00 17.56
N ILE A 301 7.58 -4.14 17.88
CA ILE A 301 6.51 -4.46 16.95
C ILE A 301 5.64 -3.23 16.79
N ASN A 302 5.44 -2.77 15.56
CA ASN A 302 4.54 -1.67 15.22
C ASN A 302 3.82 -1.99 13.90
N ILE A 303 2.79 -2.79 14.00
CA ILE A 303 2.00 -3.25 12.87
C ILE A 303 0.88 -2.24 12.60
N LYS A 304 0.88 -1.66 11.41
CA LYS A 304 -0.14 -0.69 10.94
C LYS A 304 -1.10 -1.39 10.00
N LYS A 305 -2.39 -1.38 10.37
CA LYS A 305 -3.46 -2.00 9.57
C LYS A 305 -3.14 -3.45 9.17
N GLY A 306 -2.59 -4.21 10.12
CA GLY A 306 -2.29 -5.62 9.94
C GLY A 306 -3.55 -6.44 9.73
N ARG A 307 -3.53 -7.31 8.74
CA ARG A 307 -4.65 -8.21 8.40
C ARG A 307 -4.22 -9.65 8.62
N HIS A 308 -5.10 -10.48 9.18
CA HIS A 308 -4.80 -11.90 9.31
C HIS A 308 -4.68 -12.54 7.93
N PRO A 309 -3.54 -13.17 7.58
CA PRO A 309 -3.27 -13.62 6.21
C PRO A 309 -4.24 -14.70 5.70
N LEU A 310 -4.82 -15.50 6.60
CA LEU A 310 -5.72 -16.61 6.26
C LEU A 310 -7.20 -16.22 6.24
N ILE A 311 -7.55 -14.99 6.59
CA ILE A 311 -8.93 -14.49 6.52
C ILE A 311 -9.13 -13.77 5.19
N ASP A 312 -10.31 -13.98 4.58
CA ASP A 312 -10.69 -13.31 3.32
C ASP A 312 -10.52 -11.79 3.41
N LYS A 313 -9.91 -11.18 2.41
CA LYS A 313 -9.61 -9.74 2.35
C LYS A 313 -10.82 -8.84 2.53
N LYS A 314 -12.02 -9.30 2.13
CA LYS A 314 -13.27 -8.56 2.22
C LYS A 314 -13.90 -8.61 3.62
N LYS A 315 -13.50 -9.60 4.42
CA LYS A 315 -14.05 -9.85 5.77
C LYS A 315 -13.09 -9.46 6.87
N VAL A 316 -11.77 -9.48 6.59
CA VAL A 316 -10.75 -9.19 7.61
C VAL A 316 -10.79 -7.71 8.00
N VAL A 317 -10.84 -7.46 9.31
CA VAL A 317 -10.72 -6.12 9.86
C VAL A 317 -9.24 -5.84 10.19
N PRO A 318 -8.66 -4.77 9.65
CA PRO A 318 -7.28 -4.42 9.93
C PRO A 318 -7.09 -3.98 11.38
N ILE A 319 -6.02 -4.43 12.02
CA ILE A 319 -5.64 -4.06 13.39
C ILE A 319 -4.37 -3.24 13.43
N ASP A 320 -4.29 -2.31 14.37
CA ASP A 320 -3.10 -1.53 14.69
C ASP A 320 -2.56 -2.03 16.03
N ILE A 321 -1.29 -2.50 16.05
CA ILE A 321 -0.66 -3.03 17.26
C ILE A 321 0.75 -2.49 17.40
N ASN A 322 1.07 -2.00 18.60
CA ASN A 322 2.41 -1.63 19.00
C ASN A 322 2.81 -2.39 20.29
N LEU A 323 4.07 -2.78 20.36
CA LEU A 323 4.68 -3.47 21.52
C LEU A 323 6.19 -3.23 21.51
N GLY A 324 6.81 -3.07 22.68
CA GLY A 324 8.27 -2.96 22.82
C GLY A 324 8.83 -1.56 22.64
N LYS A 325 7.98 -0.50 22.55
CA LYS A 325 8.41 0.90 22.53
C LYS A 325 8.13 1.58 23.88
N ASP A 326 6.87 1.69 24.22
CA ASP A 326 6.41 2.38 25.43
C ASP A 326 6.05 1.39 26.55
N PHE A 327 5.89 0.13 26.21
CA PHE A 327 5.56 -0.97 27.10
C PHE A 327 6.01 -2.31 26.52
N GLU A 328 6.25 -3.29 27.41
CA GLU A 328 6.71 -4.65 27.07
C GLU A 328 5.57 -5.67 27.06
N LEU A 329 4.50 -5.41 27.79
CA LEU A 329 3.36 -6.31 27.96
C LEU A 329 2.06 -5.65 27.51
N LEU A 330 1.28 -6.35 26.69
CA LEU A 330 -0.03 -5.93 26.24
C LEU A 330 -1.10 -6.93 26.74
N VAL A 331 -2.00 -6.45 27.60
CA VAL A 331 -3.13 -7.25 28.11
C VAL A 331 -4.40 -6.89 27.37
N ILE A 332 -4.91 -7.80 26.54
CA ILE A 332 -6.10 -7.59 25.71
C ILE A 332 -7.32 -8.12 26.44
N THR A 333 -8.29 -7.25 26.66
CA THR A 333 -9.54 -7.56 27.36
C THR A 333 -10.75 -7.40 26.45
N GLY A 334 -11.84 -8.09 26.77
CA GLY A 334 -13.07 -8.03 25.98
C GLY A 334 -13.76 -9.39 25.83
N PRO A 335 -14.90 -9.45 25.11
CA PRO A 335 -15.62 -10.70 24.88
C PRO A 335 -14.84 -11.64 23.96
N ASN A 336 -15.02 -12.97 24.10
CA ASN A 336 -14.33 -13.97 23.28
C ASN A 336 -14.65 -13.83 21.80
N THR A 337 -15.89 -13.47 21.48
CA THR A 337 -16.34 -13.18 20.10
C THR A 337 -15.69 -11.96 19.46
N GLY A 338 -14.98 -11.14 20.22
CA GLY A 338 -14.39 -9.87 19.76
C GLY A 338 -13.12 -10.02 18.91
N GLY A 339 -12.53 -11.23 18.81
CA GLY A 339 -11.34 -11.50 18.01
C GLY A 339 -10.02 -11.45 18.77
N LYS A 340 -10.01 -11.67 20.09
CA LYS A 340 -8.81 -11.71 20.94
C LYS A 340 -7.78 -12.70 20.42
N THR A 341 -8.18 -13.97 20.25
CA THR A 341 -7.34 -15.06 19.74
C THR A 341 -6.81 -14.75 18.33
N VAL A 342 -7.68 -14.20 17.46
CA VAL A 342 -7.28 -13.82 16.10
C VAL A 342 -6.22 -12.72 16.11
N SER A 343 -6.31 -11.78 17.05
CA SER A 343 -5.31 -10.70 17.17
C SER A 343 -3.94 -11.24 17.60
N LEU A 344 -3.89 -12.17 18.56
CA LEU A 344 -2.65 -12.86 18.97
C LEU A 344 -2.05 -13.64 17.79
N LYS A 345 -2.87 -14.47 17.14
CA LYS A 345 -2.46 -15.22 15.95
C LYS A 345 -1.95 -14.31 14.83
N THR A 346 -2.60 -13.18 14.61
CA THR A 346 -2.19 -12.22 13.59
C THR A 346 -0.78 -11.69 13.86
N VAL A 347 -0.49 -11.27 15.08
CA VAL A 347 0.85 -10.76 15.44
C VAL A 347 1.90 -11.85 15.32
N GLY A 348 1.64 -13.03 15.89
CA GLY A 348 2.57 -14.15 15.82
C GLY A 348 2.85 -14.58 14.39
N LEU A 349 1.80 -14.77 13.58
CA LEU A 349 1.93 -15.21 12.19
C LEU A 349 2.63 -14.19 11.31
N ILE A 350 2.27 -12.90 11.43
CA ILE A 350 2.94 -11.81 10.70
C ILE A 350 4.43 -11.73 11.07
N THR A 351 4.78 -11.94 12.33
CA THR A 351 6.18 -11.95 12.79
C THR A 351 6.94 -13.14 12.18
N LEU A 352 6.35 -14.35 12.20
CA LEU A 352 6.93 -15.53 11.56
C LEU A 352 7.13 -15.34 10.06
N MET A 353 6.09 -14.80 9.36
CA MET A 353 6.16 -14.50 7.92
C MET A 353 7.30 -13.53 7.63
N GLY A 354 7.35 -12.41 8.37
CA GLY A 354 8.40 -11.43 8.17
C GLY A 354 9.80 -12.01 8.36
N GLN A 355 10.05 -12.75 9.44
CA GLN A 355 11.34 -13.41 9.69
C GLN A 355 11.67 -14.53 8.69
N ALA A 356 10.67 -15.06 7.97
CA ALA A 356 10.89 -16.01 6.87
C ALA A 356 11.14 -15.34 5.50
N GLY A 357 11.31 -14.03 5.44
CA GLY A 357 11.52 -13.30 4.20
C GLY A 357 10.25 -13.15 3.34
N LEU A 358 9.07 -13.32 3.94
CA LEU A 358 7.79 -13.06 3.31
C LEU A 358 7.32 -11.63 3.63
N HIS A 359 6.73 -10.95 2.67
CA HIS A 359 6.04 -9.70 2.93
C HIS A 359 4.79 -9.93 3.79
N ILE A 360 4.42 -8.93 4.56
CA ILE A 360 3.32 -9.01 5.52
C ILE A 360 2.08 -8.25 5.05
N PRO A 361 0.87 -8.75 5.28
CA PRO A 361 -0.38 -8.08 4.91
C PRO A 361 -0.70 -6.91 5.87
N ALA A 362 0.15 -5.89 5.87
CA ALA A 362 0.06 -4.69 6.69
C ALA A 362 0.32 -3.44 5.85
N PHE A 363 0.17 -2.25 6.44
CA PHE A 363 0.55 -1.00 5.77
C PHE A 363 2.05 -0.82 5.76
N ASP A 364 2.50 -0.09 4.74
CA ASP A 364 3.88 0.35 4.60
C ASP A 364 4.43 0.97 5.89
N LYS A 365 5.74 0.79 6.11
CA LYS A 365 6.44 1.21 7.34
C LYS A 365 5.90 0.55 8.62
N SER A 366 5.38 -0.66 8.52
CA SER A 366 5.20 -1.52 9.68
C SER A 366 6.55 -2.06 10.13
N GLU A 367 6.78 -2.05 11.46
CA GLU A 367 8.05 -2.46 12.05
C GLU A 367 7.88 -3.80 12.76
N LEU A 368 8.84 -4.70 12.62
CA LEU A 368 8.90 -5.98 13.32
C LEU A 368 10.23 -6.12 14.07
N GLY A 369 10.13 -6.60 15.31
CA GLY A 369 11.29 -7.04 16.06
C GLY A 369 11.75 -8.43 15.61
N ILE A 370 13.02 -8.73 15.79
CA ILE A 370 13.57 -10.07 15.59
C ILE A 370 13.51 -10.83 16.91
N PHE A 371 12.92 -12.02 16.87
CA PHE A 371 12.79 -12.92 18.01
C PHE A 371 13.46 -14.25 17.68
N LYS A 372 14.26 -14.76 18.63
CA LYS A 372 14.85 -16.10 18.51
C LYS A 372 13.80 -17.17 18.68
N GLU A 373 12.92 -16.98 19.67
CA GLU A 373 11.81 -17.89 19.93
C GLU A 373 10.50 -17.11 20.06
N ILE A 374 9.45 -17.70 19.47
CA ILE A 374 8.07 -17.29 19.68
C ILE A 374 7.39 -18.43 20.42
N TYR A 375 6.73 -18.11 21.52
CA TYR A 375 5.95 -19.04 22.29
C TYR A 375 4.48 -18.70 22.20
N ALA A 376 3.64 -19.73 22.08
CA ALA A 376 2.20 -19.55 21.99
C ALA A 376 1.49 -20.58 22.86
N ASP A 377 0.65 -20.10 23.75
CA ASP A 377 -0.36 -20.88 24.43
C ASP A 377 -1.73 -20.40 23.95
N ILE A 378 -2.15 -20.90 22.76
CA ILE A 378 -3.33 -20.50 22.03
C ILE A 378 -4.07 -21.75 21.56
N GLY A 379 -5.35 -21.82 21.84
CA GLY A 379 -6.24 -22.86 21.32
C GLY A 379 -7.04 -23.55 22.41
N ASP A 380 -8.28 -23.91 22.09
CA ASP A 380 -9.14 -24.82 22.85
C ASP A 380 -8.68 -26.24 22.58
N GLU A 381 -8.00 -26.87 23.52
CA GLU A 381 -7.78 -28.33 23.50
C GLU A 381 -9.09 -29.07 23.82
N GLN A 382 -10.14 -28.83 23.03
CA GLN A 382 -11.39 -29.60 23.07
C GLN A 382 -11.26 -30.97 22.39
N SER A 383 -10.05 -31.52 22.29
CA SER A 383 -9.89 -32.88 21.84
C SER A 383 -10.29 -33.84 22.96
N ILE A 384 -11.34 -34.58 22.72
CA ILE A 384 -11.93 -35.62 23.62
C ILE A 384 -10.87 -36.68 24.03
N GLU A 385 -9.70 -36.71 23.38
CA GLU A 385 -8.65 -37.71 23.57
C GLU A 385 -7.67 -37.41 24.73
N GLN A 386 -7.67 -36.19 25.28
CA GLN A 386 -6.76 -35.85 26.39
C GLN A 386 -7.54 -35.70 27.70
N SER A 387 -7.30 -36.62 28.63
CA SER A 387 -7.94 -36.74 29.93
C SER A 387 -7.49 -35.69 30.99
N LEU A 388 -6.67 -34.72 30.61
CA LEU A 388 -6.26 -33.60 31.48
C LEU A 388 -7.26 -32.47 31.40
N SER A 389 -7.57 -31.84 32.54
CA SER A 389 -8.35 -30.60 32.59
C SER A 389 -7.69 -29.55 31.71
N THR A 390 -8.51 -28.72 30.98
CA THR A 390 -8.03 -27.62 30.11
C THR A 390 -7.01 -26.75 30.86
N PHE A 391 -7.24 -26.44 32.15
CA PHE A 391 -6.31 -25.68 32.99
C PHE A 391 -4.97 -26.36 33.10
N SER A 392 -4.93 -27.70 33.31
CA SER A 392 -3.66 -28.45 33.51
C SER A 392 -2.83 -28.46 32.23
N SER A 393 -3.42 -28.61 31.05
CA SER A 393 -2.73 -28.58 29.76
C SER A 393 -2.10 -27.22 29.47
N HIS A 394 -2.86 -26.12 29.67
CA HIS A 394 -2.35 -24.76 29.59
C HIS A 394 -1.19 -24.56 30.56
N MET A 395 -1.34 -25.01 31.81
CA MET A 395 -0.30 -24.82 32.84
C MET A 395 0.99 -25.57 32.51
N VAL A 396 0.90 -26.79 31.99
CA VAL A 396 2.10 -27.56 31.53
C VAL A 396 2.82 -26.80 30.41
N ASN A 397 2.09 -26.24 29.45
CA ASN A 397 2.68 -25.44 28.36
C ASN A 397 3.30 -24.15 28.89
N ILE A 398 2.59 -23.42 29.76
CA ILE A 398 3.09 -22.19 30.41
C ILE A 398 4.37 -22.47 31.22
N VAL A 399 4.43 -23.59 32.00
CA VAL A 399 5.62 -23.98 32.74
C VAL A 399 6.81 -24.22 31.80
N SER A 400 6.58 -24.86 30.64
CA SER A 400 7.62 -25.04 29.63
C SER A 400 8.11 -23.71 29.10
N ILE A 401 7.18 -22.81 28.75
CA ILE A 401 7.49 -21.45 28.26
C ILE A 401 8.30 -20.69 29.29
N LEU A 402 7.88 -20.70 30.58
CA LEU A 402 8.57 -20.00 31.64
C LEU A 402 9.98 -20.53 31.92
N LYS A 403 10.32 -21.75 31.55
CA LYS A 403 11.68 -22.29 31.67
C LYS A 403 12.63 -21.74 30.63
N GLU A 404 12.12 -21.49 29.43
CA GLU A 404 12.95 -21.21 28.26
C GLU A 404 12.88 -19.73 27.82
N ALA A 405 11.73 -19.05 28.09
CA ALA A 405 11.52 -17.68 27.66
C ALA A 405 12.52 -16.72 28.29
N ASP A 406 13.11 -15.90 27.44
CA ASP A 406 14.13 -14.91 27.78
C ASP A 406 13.80 -13.56 27.14
N ARG A 407 14.78 -12.66 27.14
CA ARG A 407 14.69 -11.35 26.54
C ARG A 407 14.40 -11.39 25.02
N GLU A 408 14.90 -12.39 24.29
CA GLU A 408 14.77 -12.51 22.84
C GLU A 408 13.51 -13.28 22.42
N SER A 409 12.54 -13.37 23.33
CA SER A 409 11.31 -14.15 23.16
C SER A 409 10.08 -13.26 22.99
N LEU A 410 9.16 -13.68 22.09
CA LEU A 410 7.79 -13.18 22.01
C LEU A 410 6.85 -14.25 22.57
N VAL A 411 6.04 -13.89 23.58
CA VAL A 411 5.12 -14.81 24.26
C VAL A 411 3.68 -14.38 24.03
N LEU A 412 2.86 -15.32 23.57
CA LEU A 412 1.47 -15.11 23.22
C LEU A 412 0.58 -16.03 24.07
N PHE A 413 -0.19 -15.46 24.99
CA PHE A 413 -1.12 -16.21 25.84
C PHE A 413 -2.57 -15.90 25.49
N ASP A 414 -3.35 -16.93 25.25
CA ASP A 414 -4.80 -16.80 25.12
C ASP A 414 -5.49 -17.27 26.40
N GLU A 415 -6.44 -16.49 26.89
CA GLU A 415 -7.24 -16.73 28.11
C GLU A 415 -6.38 -17.09 29.34
N LEU A 416 -5.30 -16.31 29.56
CA LEU A 416 -4.35 -16.60 30.64
C LEU A 416 -5.05 -16.68 32.01
N GLY A 417 -4.86 -17.83 32.69
CA GLY A 417 -5.42 -18.13 34.01
C GLY A 417 -6.82 -18.74 33.98
N ALA A 418 -7.43 -18.94 32.80
CA ALA A 418 -8.76 -19.54 32.67
C ALA A 418 -8.79 -21.02 33.11
N GLY A 419 -9.95 -21.53 33.46
CA GLY A 419 -10.17 -22.94 33.77
C GLY A 419 -9.99 -23.35 35.23
N THR A 420 -9.76 -22.39 36.14
CA THR A 420 -9.74 -22.58 37.61
C THR A 420 -10.57 -21.53 38.32
N ASP A 421 -10.49 -21.49 39.69
CA ASP A 421 -11.12 -20.41 40.45
C ASP A 421 -10.64 -19.05 39.95
N PRO A 422 -11.58 -18.10 39.68
CA PRO A 422 -11.24 -16.82 39.11
C PRO A 422 -10.19 -16.01 39.88
N THR A 423 -10.23 -16.08 41.22
CA THR A 423 -9.28 -15.35 42.08
C THR A 423 -7.89 -15.94 42.00
N GLU A 424 -7.78 -17.28 42.06
CA GLU A 424 -6.52 -18.01 41.92
C GLU A 424 -5.96 -17.86 40.50
N GLY A 425 -6.83 -17.97 39.49
CA GLY A 425 -6.44 -17.80 38.07
C GLY A 425 -5.87 -16.41 37.76
N ALA A 426 -6.54 -15.36 38.26
CA ALA A 426 -6.06 -13.99 38.12
C ALA A 426 -4.73 -13.76 38.85
N ALA A 427 -4.57 -14.29 40.10
CA ALA A 427 -3.32 -14.16 40.85
C ALA A 427 -2.15 -14.86 40.14
N LEU A 428 -2.36 -16.08 39.61
CA LEU A 428 -1.37 -16.82 38.82
C LEU A 428 -1.01 -16.06 37.54
N ALA A 429 -2.00 -15.55 36.81
CA ALA A 429 -1.76 -14.79 35.60
C ALA A 429 -0.90 -13.54 35.85
N MET A 430 -1.20 -12.78 36.92
CA MET A 430 -0.38 -11.61 37.30
C MET A 430 1.07 -12.02 37.64
N ALA A 431 1.26 -13.13 38.39
CA ALA A 431 2.60 -13.63 38.75
C ALA A 431 3.38 -14.08 37.51
N ILE A 432 2.73 -14.78 36.57
CA ILE A 432 3.34 -15.20 35.28
C ILE A 432 3.77 -13.98 34.46
N LEU A 433 2.91 -13.00 34.31
CA LEU A 433 3.23 -11.78 33.57
C LEU A 433 4.36 -11.00 34.20
N ALA A 434 4.37 -10.86 35.55
CA ALA A 434 5.44 -10.19 36.28
C ALA A 434 6.79 -10.91 36.12
N ASN A 435 6.79 -12.26 36.10
CA ASN A 435 8.01 -13.06 35.88
C ASN A 435 8.58 -12.84 34.47
N LEU A 436 7.74 -12.81 33.42
CA LEU A 436 8.16 -12.57 32.05
C LEU A 436 8.62 -11.13 31.85
N GLN A 437 7.97 -10.16 32.49
CA GLN A 437 8.42 -8.78 32.53
C GLN A 437 9.82 -8.64 33.14
N ALA A 438 10.08 -9.30 34.24
CA ALA A 438 11.41 -9.30 34.88
C ALA A 438 12.51 -9.86 33.97
N ARG A 439 12.14 -10.68 32.97
CA ARG A 439 13.07 -11.22 31.96
C ARG A 439 13.14 -10.37 30.68
N ASP A 440 12.45 -9.24 30.63
CA ASP A 440 12.38 -8.35 29.47
C ASP A 440 11.81 -9.04 28.19
N ALA A 441 10.98 -10.09 28.35
CA ALA A 441 10.29 -10.73 27.25
C ALA A 441 9.19 -9.83 26.70
N ARG A 442 8.86 -9.93 25.40
CA ARG A 442 7.70 -9.27 24.82
C ARG A 442 6.48 -10.18 24.98
N VAL A 443 5.41 -9.66 25.60
CA VAL A 443 4.25 -10.50 25.94
C VAL A 443 2.96 -9.85 25.43
N MET A 444 2.12 -10.66 24.81
CA MET A 444 0.71 -10.34 24.56
C MET A 444 -0.14 -11.41 25.23
N ALA A 445 -1.05 -11.00 26.09
CA ALA A 445 -1.96 -11.90 26.78
C ALA A 445 -3.40 -11.46 26.63
N THR A 446 -4.32 -12.41 26.43
CA THR A 446 -5.74 -12.12 26.50
C THR A 446 -6.30 -12.64 27.82
N THR A 447 -7.31 -11.96 28.31
CA THR A 447 -8.01 -12.33 29.55
C THR A 447 -9.40 -11.73 29.61
N HIS A 448 -10.21 -12.28 30.49
CA HIS A 448 -11.51 -11.72 30.88
C HIS A 448 -11.54 -11.26 32.35
N TYR A 449 -10.44 -11.42 33.11
CA TYR A 449 -10.37 -11.04 34.52
C TYR A 449 -10.23 -9.53 34.72
N SER A 450 -11.03 -8.98 35.63
CA SER A 450 -10.98 -7.55 35.97
C SER A 450 -9.71 -7.15 36.69
N GLU A 451 -9.14 -8.06 37.50
CA GLU A 451 -7.90 -7.89 38.24
C GLU A 451 -6.71 -7.59 37.33
N LEU A 452 -6.65 -8.26 36.15
CA LEU A 452 -5.59 -8.01 35.19
C LEU A 452 -5.75 -6.64 34.50
N LYS A 453 -7.00 -6.12 34.39
CA LYS A 453 -7.20 -4.74 33.91
C LYS A 453 -6.60 -3.73 34.90
N VAL A 454 -6.82 -3.96 36.21
CA VAL A 454 -6.22 -3.12 37.29
C VAL A 454 -4.69 -3.26 37.29
N TYR A 455 -4.18 -4.49 37.20
CA TYR A 455 -2.75 -4.76 37.12
C TYR A 455 -2.06 -3.98 36.01
N ALA A 456 -2.65 -3.99 34.82
CA ALA A 456 -2.10 -3.27 33.67
C ALA A 456 -2.25 -1.71 33.76
N LEU A 457 -3.13 -1.20 34.62
CA LEU A 457 -3.22 0.25 34.90
C LEU A 457 -2.19 0.69 35.96
N THR A 458 -1.79 -0.19 36.85
CA THR A 458 -0.96 0.14 38.01
C THR A 458 0.51 -0.26 37.84
N THR A 459 0.82 -1.11 36.88
CA THR A 459 2.17 -1.67 36.68
C THR A 459 2.86 -0.96 35.48
N PRO A 460 4.00 -0.26 35.71
CA PRO A 460 4.75 0.33 34.60
C PRO A 460 5.20 -0.73 33.59
N GLY A 461 5.16 -0.40 32.29
CA GLY A 461 5.55 -1.33 31.21
C GLY A 461 4.45 -2.34 30.82
N VAL A 462 3.29 -2.32 31.48
CA VAL A 462 2.11 -3.13 31.13
C VAL A 462 0.97 -2.20 30.69
N VAL A 463 0.36 -2.51 29.55
CA VAL A 463 -0.74 -1.69 28.99
C VAL A 463 -1.93 -2.55 28.70
N ASN A 464 -3.11 -2.01 29.00
CA ASN A 464 -4.39 -2.60 28.58
C ASN A 464 -4.66 -2.35 27.10
N ALA A 465 -5.32 -3.30 26.47
CA ALA A 465 -6.03 -3.08 25.23
C ALA A 465 -7.44 -3.66 25.32
N SER A 466 -8.35 -3.09 24.57
CA SER A 466 -9.71 -3.61 24.44
C SER A 466 -10.09 -3.82 22.98
N LEU A 467 -11.01 -4.78 22.77
CA LEU A 467 -11.65 -4.97 21.49
C LEU A 467 -12.97 -4.19 21.49
N GLU A 468 -13.11 -3.33 20.51
CA GLU A 468 -14.30 -2.52 20.36
C GLU A 468 -15.50 -3.41 20.00
N PHE A 469 -16.62 -3.19 20.68
CA PHE A 469 -17.87 -3.91 20.46
C PHE A 469 -19.00 -2.92 20.24
N ASN A 470 -19.73 -3.08 19.14
CA ASN A 470 -20.88 -2.24 18.84
C ASN A 470 -22.13 -2.79 19.56
N ILE A 471 -22.57 -2.09 20.60
CA ILE A 471 -23.75 -2.46 21.39
C ILE A 471 -25.04 -2.34 20.57
N ASP A 472 -25.08 -1.47 19.57
CA ASP A 472 -26.28 -1.25 18.76
C ASP A 472 -26.55 -2.37 17.78
N THR A 473 -25.50 -2.90 17.17
CA THR A 473 -25.60 -4.02 16.22
C THR A 473 -25.40 -5.39 16.87
N LEU A 474 -24.94 -5.45 18.12
CA LEU A 474 -24.45 -6.65 18.81
C LEU A 474 -23.33 -7.38 18.04
N MET A 475 -22.56 -6.64 17.25
CA MET A 475 -21.49 -7.19 16.46
C MET A 475 -20.13 -6.63 16.92
N PRO A 476 -19.09 -7.46 16.97
CA PRO A 476 -17.74 -6.98 17.19
C PRO A 476 -17.28 -6.14 16.01
N THR A 477 -16.59 -5.03 16.27
CA THR A 477 -15.93 -4.24 15.23
C THR A 477 -14.54 -4.78 14.90
N TYR A 478 -14.00 -5.66 15.75
CA TYR A 478 -12.66 -6.24 15.70
C TYR A 478 -11.51 -5.22 15.78
N ARG A 479 -11.81 -3.95 16.10
CA ARG A 479 -10.79 -2.92 16.31
C ARG A 479 -10.17 -3.06 17.68
N ILE A 480 -8.83 -2.93 17.75
CA ILE A 480 -8.08 -2.93 19.01
C ILE A 480 -7.84 -1.49 19.46
N LEU A 481 -8.19 -1.20 20.71
CA LEU A 481 -8.00 0.09 21.36
C LEU A 481 -6.93 -0.09 22.45
N ILE A 482 -5.68 0.30 22.15
CA ILE A 482 -4.55 0.22 23.09
C ILE A 482 -4.62 1.38 24.10
N GLY A 483 -4.30 1.10 25.36
CA GLY A 483 -4.30 2.06 26.47
C GLY A 483 -5.60 2.11 27.25
N ILE A 484 -6.64 1.39 26.83
CA ILE A 484 -7.95 1.38 27.51
C ILE A 484 -8.39 -0.05 27.80
N PRO A 485 -8.75 -0.37 29.03
CA PRO A 485 -9.34 -1.65 29.38
C PRO A 485 -10.75 -1.80 28.80
N GLY A 486 -11.11 -3.01 28.40
CA GLY A 486 -12.44 -3.32 27.89
C GLY A 486 -13.53 -3.21 28.94
N LYS A 487 -14.66 -2.63 28.57
CA LYS A 487 -15.88 -2.64 29.38
C LYS A 487 -16.59 -3.98 29.22
N SER A 488 -17.13 -4.49 30.30
CA SER A 488 -18.06 -5.61 30.27
C SER A 488 -19.43 -5.16 29.73
N ASN A 489 -19.88 -5.78 28.65
CA ASN A 489 -21.16 -5.44 28.01
C ASN A 489 -22.24 -6.51 28.22
N ALA A 490 -22.02 -7.44 29.19
CA ALA A 490 -22.90 -8.59 29.40
C ALA A 490 -24.39 -8.17 29.63
N PHE A 491 -24.65 -7.19 30.46
CA PHE A 491 -25.98 -6.72 30.72
C PHE A 491 -26.65 -6.06 29.51
N ALA A 492 -25.92 -5.23 28.79
CA ALA A 492 -26.43 -4.60 27.58
C ALA A 492 -26.77 -5.63 26.49
N ILE A 493 -25.90 -6.64 26.32
CA ILE A 493 -26.10 -7.75 25.39
C ILE A 493 -27.32 -8.58 25.83
N SER A 494 -27.41 -8.98 27.12
CA SER A 494 -28.55 -9.77 27.67
C SER A 494 -29.88 -9.06 27.51
N LYS A 495 -29.89 -7.74 27.75
CA LYS A 495 -31.11 -6.92 27.55
C LYS A 495 -31.59 -6.95 26.10
N LYS A 496 -30.66 -6.78 25.15
CA LYS A 496 -30.98 -6.84 23.71
C LYS A 496 -31.37 -8.23 23.21
N LEU A 497 -30.90 -9.27 23.88
CA LEU A 497 -31.29 -10.66 23.60
C LEU A 497 -32.63 -11.03 24.24
N GLY A 498 -33.25 -10.11 25.00
CA GLY A 498 -34.60 -10.29 25.53
C GLY A 498 -34.67 -10.73 26.99
N LEU A 499 -33.57 -10.68 27.74
CA LEU A 499 -33.62 -10.89 29.20
C LEU A 499 -34.38 -9.72 29.86
N SER A 500 -35.30 -10.05 30.78
CA SER A 500 -36.12 -9.03 31.45
C SER A 500 -35.28 -8.05 32.26
N ASP A 501 -35.72 -6.79 32.29
CA ASP A 501 -35.04 -5.74 33.06
C ASP A 501 -34.97 -6.07 34.57
N GLU A 502 -35.96 -6.77 35.11
CA GLU A 502 -35.97 -7.22 36.51
C GLU A 502 -34.82 -8.15 36.86
N ILE A 503 -34.49 -9.11 35.95
CA ILE A 503 -33.35 -10.04 36.16
C ILE A 503 -32.04 -9.29 36.02
N ILE A 504 -31.97 -8.33 35.09
CA ILE A 504 -30.75 -7.54 34.87
C ILE A 504 -30.52 -6.61 36.08
N GLU A 505 -31.54 -5.98 36.62
CA GLU A 505 -31.43 -5.14 37.82
C GLU A 505 -31.05 -5.96 39.06
N ASP A 506 -31.64 -7.14 39.26
CA ASP A 506 -31.22 -8.04 40.35
C ASP A 506 -29.76 -8.47 40.21
N ALA A 507 -29.33 -8.88 39.00
CA ALA A 507 -27.95 -9.22 38.74
C ALA A 507 -27.00 -8.03 38.96
N ALA A 508 -27.39 -6.83 38.51
CA ALA A 508 -26.59 -5.63 38.72
C ALA A 508 -26.47 -5.23 40.20
N ASN A 509 -27.48 -5.55 41.04
CA ASN A 509 -27.44 -5.28 42.46
C ASN A 509 -26.55 -6.27 43.24
N ARG A 510 -26.24 -7.43 42.65
CA ARG A 510 -25.34 -8.44 43.23
C ARG A 510 -23.85 -8.18 42.96
N ILE A 511 -23.51 -7.23 42.03
CA ILE A 511 -22.12 -6.82 41.77
C ILE A 511 -21.66 -5.84 42.86
N ASP A 512 -20.40 -6.02 43.31
CA ASP A 512 -19.82 -5.18 44.36
C ASP A 512 -19.71 -3.70 43.89
N THR A 513 -19.90 -2.78 44.83
CA THR A 513 -19.93 -1.33 44.56
C THR A 513 -18.56 -0.80 44.02
N ASN A 514 -17.45 -1.44 44.34
CA ASN A 514 -16.13 -1.07 43.83
C ASN A 514 -15.95 -1.41 42.34
N ASP A 515 -16.44 -2.57 41.92
CA ASP A 515 -16.42 -3.00 40.54
C ASP A 515 -17.30 -2.12 39.67
N LYS A 516 -18.45 -1.68 40.15
CA LYS A 516 -19.33 -0.72 39.45
C LYS A 516 -18.64 0.63 39.22
N ARG A 517 -18.00 1.20 40.24
CA ARG A 517 -17.28 2.47 40.13
C ARG A 517 -16.12 2.38 39.11
N PHE A 518 -15.40 1.25 39.10
CA PHE A 518 -14.31 1.01 38.15
C PHE A 518 -14.83 0.92 36.71
N GLU A 519 -15.91 0.18 36.47
CA GLU A 519 -16.53 0.09 35.15
C GLU A 519 -17.08 1.43 34.64
N ASP A 520 -17.59 2.31 35.54
CA ASP A 520 -18.06 3.65 35.20
C ASP A 520 -16.91 4.56 34.76
N VAL A 521 -15.78 4.50 35.46
CA VAL A 521 -14.54 5.24 35.05
C VAL A 521 -14.03 4.77 33.68
N ILE A 522 -14.02 3.47 33.46
CA ILE A 522 -13.65 2.90 32.12
C ILE A 522 -14.63 3.41 31.04
N ALA A 523 -15.91 3.49 31.35
CA ALA A 523 -16.91 3.99 30.40
C ALA A 523 -16.65 5.46 30.01
N GLU A 524 -16.27 6.30 30.98
CA GLU A 524 -15.95 7.72 30.77
C GLU A 524 -14.67 7.88 29.96
N LEU A 525 -13.64 7.11 30.27
CA LEU A 525 -12.38 7.07 29.50
C LEU A 525 -12.63 6.66 28.04
N ASN A 526 -13.45 5.65 27.80
CA ASN A 526 -13.79 5.21 26.44
C ASN A 526 -14.51 6.31 25.66
N ARG A 527 -15.48 7.01 26.27
CA ARG A 527 -16.19 8.13 25.62
C ARG A 527 -15.25 9.28 25.28
N SER A 528 -14.38 9.64 26.21
CA SER A 528 -13.40 10.72 26.00
C SER A 528 -12.46 10.40 24.84
N ARG A 529 -12.02 9.16 24.75
CA ARG A 529 -11.14 8.73 23.65
C ARG A 529 -11.85 8.68 22.30
N GLN A 530 -13.07 8.14 22.23
CA GLN A 530 -13.85 8.17 20.99
C GLN A 530 -14.01 9.61 20.47
N PHE A 531 -14.28 10.55 21.38
CA PHE A 531 -14.34 11.96 21.02
C PHE A 531 -12.99 12.47 20.47
N ILE A 532 -11.87 12.10 21.09
CA ILE A 532 -10.52 12.48 20.61
C ILE A 532 -10.25 11.89 19.23
N GLU A 533 -10.54 10.61 19.02
CA GLU A 533 -10.33 9.92 17.72
C GLU A 533 -11.18 10.55 16.60
N GLU A 534 -12.45 10.90 16.89
CA GLU A 534 -13.31 11.60 15.93
C GLU A 534 -12.76 12.98 15.57
N GLU A 535 -12.22 13.72 16.54
CA GLU A 535 -11.62 15.02 16.29
C GLU A 535 -10.30 14.89 15.54
N GLU A 536 -9.48 13.89 15.84
CA GLU A 536 -8.25 13.61 15.07
C GLU A 536 -8.56 13.26 13.60
N GLU A 537 -9.59 12.44 13.34
CA GLU A 537 -10.00 12.16 11.96
C GLU A 537 -10.51 13.42 11.24
N ARG A 538 -11.25 14.29 11.95
CA ARG A 538 -11.68 15.58 11.39
C ARG A 538 -10.50 16.48 11.07
N ILE A 539 -9.53 16.55 11.97
CA ILE A 539 -8.29 17.33 11.76
C ILE A 539 -7.52 16.78 10.56
N LYS A 540 -7.39 15.45 10.43
CA LYS A 540 -6.70 14.81 9.32
C LYS A 540 -7.37 15.11 7.97
N LYS A 541 -8.70 15.04 7.90
CA LYS A 541 -9.47 15.41 6.70
C LYS A 541 -9.27 16.88 6.34
N ARG A 542 -9.39 17.77 7.33
CA ARG A 542 -9.15 19.21 7.11
C ARG A 542 -7.72 19.53 6.67
N ARG A 543 -6.71 18.86 7.24
CA ARG A 543 -5.33 19.02 6.78
C ARG A 543 -5.15 18.61 5.33
N ALA A 544 -5.77 17.52 4.91
CA ALA A 544 -5.72 17.06 3.52
C ALA A 544 -6.43 18.06 2.56
N GLU A 545 -7.54 18.65 2.99
CA GLU A 545 -8.26 19.69 2.23
C GLU A 545 -7.40 20.97 2.11
N ILE A 546 -6.82 21.44 3.22
CA ILE A 546 -5.94 22.61 3.23
C ILE A 546 -4.70 22.41 2.35
N GLU A 547 -4.10 21.20 2.37
CA GLU A 547 -2.94 20.91 1.54
C GLU A 547 -3.31 20.90 0.04
N LYS A 548 -4.51 20.40 -0.28
CA LYS A 548 -5.04 20.45 -1.65
C LYS A 548 -5.31 21.89 -2.11
N GLU A 549 -5.93 22.71 -1.24
CA GLU A 549 -6.18 24.13 -1.53
C GLU A 549 -4.88 24.91 -1.66
N LYS A 550 -3.88 24.62 -0.81
CA LYS A 550 -2.56 25.24 -0.88
C LYS A 550 -1.87 24.97 -2.21
N LYS A 551 -1.87 23.71 -2.67
CA LYS A 551 -1.32 23.35 -3.98
C LYS A 551 -2.05 24.03 -5.14
N ALA A 552 -3.38 24.14 -5.06
CA ALA A 552 -4.16 24.85 -6.06
C ALA A 552 -3.80 26.33 -6.08
N LEU A 553 -3.64 26.95 -4.90
CA LEU A 553 -3.26 28.35 -4.79
C LEU A 553 -1.82 28.61 -5.30
N GLU A 554 -0.89 27.73 -5.03
CA GLU A 554 0.48 27.78 -5.56
C GLU A 554 0.49 27.76 -7.09
N THR A 555 -0.30 26.86 -7.72
CA THR A 555 -0.44 26.82 -9.18
C THR A 555 -1.10 28.05 -9.77
N ASP A 556 -2.05 28.66 -9.06
CA ASP A 556 -2.70 29.89 -9.51
C ASP A 556 -1.77 31.12 -9.36
N VAL A 557 -0.94 31.17 -8.32
CA VAL A 557 0.08 32.19 -8.14
C VAL A 557 1.15 32.09 -9.24
N GLU A 558 1.60 30.87 -9.61
CA GLU A 558 2.52 30.68 -10.73
C GLU A 558 1.94 31.17 -12.05
N LYS A 559 0.70 30.79 -12.36
CA LYS A 559 0.00 31.27 -13.58
C LYS A 559 -0.17 32.78 -13.62
N LEU A 560 -0.44 33.42 -12.45
CA LEU A 560 -0.54 34.86 -12.34
C LEU A 560 0.83 35.52 -12.53
N ALA A 561 1.91 34.91 -12.03
CA ALA A 561 3.27 35.41 -12.24
C ALA A 561 3.68 35.34 -13.73
N GLU A 562 3.43 34.23 -14.40
CA GLU A 562 3.66 34.06 -15.85
C GLU A 562 2.85 35.09 -16.67
N LYS A 563 1.58 35.28 -16.34
CA LYS A 563 0.72 36.27 -17.01
C LYS A 563 1.18 37.69 -16.81
N LYS A 564 1.68 38.00 -15.59
CA LYS A 564 2.27 39.31 -15.29
C LYS A 564 3.55 39.52 -16.09
N GLU A 565 4.40 38.52 -16.20
CA GLU A 565 5.67 38.61 -16.95
C GLU A 565 5.41 38.77 -18.47
N SER A 566 4.45 38.00 -19.00
CA SER A 566 3.98 38.15 -20.39
C SER A 566 3.46 39.58 -20.67
N LEU A 567 2.58 40.11 -19.80
CA LEU A 567 2.05 41.48 -19.93
C LEU A 567 3.14 42.56 -19.85
N LEU A 568 4.15 42.37 -19.00
CA LEU A 568 5.31 43.28 -18.89
C LEU A 568 6.19 43.18 -20.14
N ALA A 569 6.38 42.00 -20.69
CA ALA A 569 7.14 41.81 -21.92
C ALA A 569 6.44 42.48 -23.13
N ASP A 570 5.13 42.31 -23.24
CA ASP A 570 4.33 42.93 -24.29
C ASP A 570 4.31 44.46 -24.18
N ALA A 571 4.14 45.01 -22.96
CA ALA A 571 4.22 46.42 -22.68
C ALA A 571 5.62 47.02 -23.03
N LYS A 572 6.71 46.30 -22.73
CA LYS A 572 8.07 46.70 -23.13
C LYS A 572 8.26 46.69 -24.64
N ARG A 573 7.70 45.69 -25.34
CA ARG A 573 7.73 45.62 -26.81
C ARG A 573 6.99 46.80 -27.43
N GLU A 574 5.80 47.09 -26.91
CA GLU A 574 4.98 48.21 -27.39
C GLU A 574 5.64 49.56 -27.13
N ALA A 575 6.21 49.76 -25.93
CA ALA A 575 6.98 50.97 -25.61
C ALA A 575 8.22 51.10 -26.50
N SER A 576 8.95 50.03 -26.80
CA SER A 576 10.10 50.04 -27.69
C SER A 576 9.69 50.39 -29.14
N LYS A 577 8.53 49.91 -29.60
CA LYS A 577 8.00 50.21 -30.91
C LYS A 577 7.63 51.71 -31.02
N ILE A 578 6.95 52.26 -30.01
CA ILE A 578 6.58 53.68 -29.96
C ILE A 578 7.83 54.58 -29.96
N LEU A 579 8.89 54.19 -29.18
CA LEU A 579 10.16 54.93 -29.14
C LEU A 579 10.89 54.85 -30.49
N SER A 580 10.86 53.71 -31.19
CA SER A 580 11.44 53.55 -32.54
C SER A 580 10.70 54.43 -33.56
N GLU A 581 9.38 54.44 -33.55
CA GLU A 581 8.54 55.26 -34.46
C GLU A 581 8.75 56.76 -34.16
N ALA A 582 8.87 57.18 -32.88
CA ALA A 582 9.15 58.50 -32.49
C ALA A 582 10.55 58.97 -32.95
N LYS A 583 11.56 58.10 -32.82
CA LYS A 583 12.92 58.37 -33.31
C LYS A 583 12.99 58.53 -34.83
N GLU A 584 12.33 57.63 -35.58
CA GLU A 584 12.23 57.76 -37.05
C GLU A 584 11.54 59.05 -37.49
N MET A 585 10.49 59.48 -36.77
CA MET A 585 9.84 60.76 -37.00
C MET A 585 10.74 61.95 -36.72
N ALA A 586 11.49 61.89 -35.63
CA ALA A 586 12.46 62.93 -35.26
C ALA A 586 13.57 63.00 -36.31
N ASP A 587 14.14 61.88 -36.72
CA ASP A 587 15.19 61.84 -37.72
C ASP A 587 14.71 62.30 -39.11
N ALA A 588 13.48 61.99 -39.47
CA ALA A 588 12.83 62.51 -40.70
C ALA A 588 12.61 64.00 -40.66
N SER A 589 12.21 64.53 -39.48
CA SER A 589 12.00 65.95 -39.28
C SER A 589 13.34 66.76 -39.28
N ILE A 590 14.39 66.21 -38.66
CA ILE A 590 15.74 66.74 -38.68
C ILE A 590 16.31 66.78 -40.10
N LYS A 591 16.12 65.66 -40.88
CA LYS A 591 16.52 65.66 -42.31
C LYS A 591 15.81 66.71 -43.11
N LYS A 592 14.53 66.93 -42.91
CA LYS A 592 13.79 68.01 -43.58
C LYS A 592 14.25 69.41 -43.16
N TYR A 593 14.49 69.60 -41.90
CA TYR A 593 15.02 70.87 -41.36
C TYR A 593 16.39 71.20 -41.96
N ASN A 594 17.28 70.18 -42.04
CA ASN A 594 18.61 70.39 -42.60
C ASN A 594 18.57 70.68 -44.13
N LYS A 595 17.54 70.14 -44.83
CA LYS A 595 17.31 70.40 -46.25
C LYS A 595 16.79 71.81 -46.51
N TRP A 596 16.00 72.35 -45.57
CA TRP A 596 15.43 73.72 -45.61
C TRP A 596 16.48 74.79 -45.27
N GLY A 597 17.52 74.43 -44.47
CA GLY A 597 18.62 75.35 -44.17
C GLY A 597 19.52 75.76 -45.33
N LEU A 598 19.40 75.15 -46.48
CA LEU A 598 20.15 75.41 -47.76
C LEU A 598 19.31 76.11 -48.85
N GLY A 599 18.02 76.38 -48.63
CA GLY A 599 17.18 77.08 -49.59
C GLY A 599 15.83 77.51 -49.02
N GLY A 600 15.77 78.70 -48.46
CA GLY A 600 14.69 79.56 -48.10
C GLY A 600 13.27 78.98 -48.05
N ALA A 601 12.89 78.18 -47.06
CA ALA A 601 11.56 77.71 -46.78
C ALA A 601 10.69 78.94 -46.28
N THR A 602 9.46 79.08 -46.78
CA THR A 602 8.54 80.11 -46.29
C THR A 602 7.95 79.73 -44.91
N ALA A 603 7.70 80.75 -44.07
CA ALA A 603 7.09 80.60 -42.75
C ALA A 603 5.85 79.71 -42.71
N ARG A 604 5.17 79.65 -43.84
CA ARG A 604 3.91 78.84 -44.08
C ARG A 604 4.21 77.33 -44.15
N GLU A 605 5.28 76.90 -44.80
CA GLU A 605 5.68 75.51 -44.94
C GLU A 605 6.22 74.93 -43.59
N MET A 606 6.88 75.78 -42.79
CA MET A 606 7.29 75.44 -41.43
C MET A 606 6.10 75.23 -40.49
N GLU A 607 5.07 76.02 -40.59
CA GLU A 607 3.89 75.91 -39.76
C GLU A 607 3.01 74.75 -40.19
N GLU A 608 2.95 74.36 -41.48
CA GLU A 608 2.27 73.16 -41.98
C GLU A 608 2.95 71.88 -41.50
N GLU A 609 4.27 71.81 -41.47
CA GLU A 609 5.01 70.62 -40.93
C GLU A 609 4.90 70.54 -39.41
N ARG A 610 4.89 71.67 -38.71
CA ARG A 610 4.65 71.72 -37.25
C ARG A 610 3.24 71.27 -36.90
N THR A 611 2.28 71.65 -37.72
CA THR A 611 0.89 71.22 -37.55
C THR A 611 0.72 69.72 -37.84
N LYS A 612 1.36 69.14 -38.90
CA LYS A 612 1.38 67.73 -39.20
C LYS A 612 2.07 66.92 -38.09
N LEU A 613 3.16 67.45 -37.50
CA LEU A 613 3.83 66.81 -36.39
C LEU A 613 2.94 66.77 -35.15
N ARG A 614 2.25 67.87 -34.87
CA ARG A 614 1.30 68.01 -33.77
C ARG A 614 0.08 67.08 -33.96
N GLU A 615 -0.50 66.99 -35.18
CA GLU A 615 -1.60 66.07 -35.48
C GLU A 615 -1.19 64.59 -35.33
N LYS A 616 0.05 64.22 -35.72
CA LYS A 616 0.57 62.86 -35.55
C LYS A 616 0.86 62.54 -34.08
N ILE A 617 1.39 63.48 -33.32
CA ILE A 617 1.62 63.33 -31.85
C ILE A 617 0.26 63.20 -31.14
N ASP A 618 -0.72 63.98 -31.52
CA ASP A 618 -2.09 63.91 -30.98
C ASP A 618 -2.79 62.60 -31.38
N ALA A 619 -2.54 62.07 -32.59
CA ALA A 619 -3.04 60.77 -33.03
C ALA A 619 -2.43 59.61 -32.24
N VAL A 620 -1.11 59.58 -32.01
CA VAL A 620 -0.40 58.60 -31.14
C VAL A 620 -0.86 58.74 -29.69
N THR A 621 -1.07 59.92 -29.18
CA THR A 621 -1.55 60.16 -27.82
C THR A 621 -3.02 59.77 -27.65
N LYS A 622 -3.85 59.88 -28.73
CA LYS A 622 -5.24 59.44 -28.72
C LYS A 622 -5.40 57.90 -28.90
N THR A 623 -4.47 57.25 -29.59
CA THR A 623 -4.49 55.78 -29.76
C THR A 623 -3.99 55.04 -28.52
N ASN A 624 -3.07 55.65 -27.73
CA ASN A 624 -2.53 55.14 -26.51
C ASN A 624 -3.16 55.71 -25.24
N GLY A 625 -4.25 56.47 -25.37
CA GLY A 625 -5.09 56.78 -24.24
C GLY A 625 -5.72 55.50 -23.75
N ILE A 626 -5.08 54.86 -22.76
CA ILE A 626 -5.78 54.01 -21.81
C ILE A 626 -6.91 54.91 -21.30
N ARG A 627 -8.08 54.79 -21.90
CA ARG A 627 -9.29 55.19 -21.22
C ARG A 627 -9.34 54.33 -19.97
N ALA A 628 -8.75 54.82 -18.87
CA ALA A 628 -9.34 54.58 -17.60
C ALA A 628 -10.83 54.87 -17.84
N LYS A 629 -11.64 53.80 -17.92
CA LYS A 629 -13.08 53.95 -17.81
C LYS A 629 -13.25 54.64 -16.47
N GLU A 630 -13.34 55.98 -16.54
CA GLU A 630 -13.96 56.74 -15.48
C GLU A 630 -15.35 56.13 -15.34
N SER A 631 -15.46 55.27 -14.36
CA SER A 631 -16.76 54.89 -13.85
C SER A 631 -17.37 56.15 -13.30
N GLN A 632 -18.28 56.73 -14.08
CA GLN A 632 -19.18 57.83 -13.66
C GLN A 632 -20.13 57.33 -12.56
N ARG A 633 -19.62 56.55 -11.59
CA ARG A 633 -20.40 56.03 -10.49
C ARG A 633 -19.76 56.50 -9.19
N ASN A 634 -20.54 57.27 -8.47
CA ASN A 634 -20.35 57.58 -7.05
C ASN A 634 -19.31 58.65 -6.69
N ARG A 635 -19.22 59.82 -7.39
CA ARG A 635 -18.72 61.06 -6.77
C ARG A 635 -19.58 61.40 -5.56
N VAL A 636 -18.93 61.78 -4.47
CA VAL A 636 -19.60 62.29 -3.26
C VAL A 636 -20.32 63.57 -3.58
N GLY A 637 -21.54 63.50 -4.08
CA GLY A 637 -22.47 64.59 -4.33
C GLY A 637 -23.70 64.37 -3.46
N ASN A 638 -24.11 65.29 -2.66
CA ASN A 638 -25.31 65.31 -1.79
C ASN A 638 -25.55 64.13 -0.80
N LYS A 639 -24.65 63.17 -0.62
CA LYS A 639 -24.70 62.26 0.53
C LYS A 639 -23.89 62.79 1.67
N GLN A 640 -24.45 62.80 2.85
CA GLN A 640 -23.70 63.24 4.07
C GLN A 640 -22.56 62.27 4.36
N LEU A 641 -21.33 62.77 4.41
CA LEU A 641 -20.14 62.03 4.85
C LEU A 641 -20.11 61.94 6.37
N HIS A 642 -19.79 60.75 6.88
CA HIS A 642 -19.61 60.49 8.32
C HIS A 642 -18.15 60.17 8.61
N ILE A 643 -17.71 60.51 9.82
CA ILE A 643 -16.39 60.12 10.28
C ILE A 643 -16.34 58.58 10.38
N GLY A 644 -15.36 57.98 9.68
CA GLY A 644 -15.22 56.56 9.58
C GLY A 644 -15.57 55.97 8.23
N ASP A 645 -16.14 56.72 7.32
CA ASP A 645 -16.50 56.26 5.94
C ASP A 645 -15.24 55.95 5.13
N MET A 646 -15.27 54.82 4.41
CA MET A 646 -14.20 54.46 3.49
C MET A 646 -14.42 55.14 2.13
N VAL A 647 -13.44 55.96 1.75
CA VAL A 647 -13.46 56.72 0.51
C VAL A 647 -12.21 56.43 -0.33
N LEU A 648 -12.36 56.54 -1.65
CA LEU A 648 -11.24 56.53 -2.57
C LEU A 648 -10.86 57.99 -2.89
N VAL A 649 -9.60 58.34 -2.62
CA VAL A 649 -9.05 59.64 -2.98
C VAL A 649 -8.68 59.60 -4.48
N LEU A 650 -9.46 60.26 -5.33
CA LEU A 650 -9.34 60.19 -6.79
C LEU A 650 -8.02 60.73 -7.33
N THR A 651 -7.45 61.75 -6.65
CA THR A 651 -6.17 62.36 -7.01
C THR A 651 -4.95 61.48 -6.74
N MET A 652 -5.07 60.53 -5.82
CA MET A 652 -3.98 59.65 -5.39
C MET A 652 -4.24 58.17 -5.67
N GLY A 653 -5.49 57.80 -6.03
CA GLY A 653 -5.88 56.40 -6.30
C GLY A 653 -5.86 55.50 -5.09
N ILE A 654 -5.82 56.09 -3.85
CA ILE A 654 -5.65 55.34 -2.60
C ILE A 654 -6.91 55.40 -1.76
N LYS A 655 -7.31 54.25 -1.18
CA LYS A 655 -8.44 54.17 -0.24
C LYS A 655 -8.01 54.72 1.13
N GLY A 656 -8.87 55.47 1.74
CA GLY A 656 -8.69 56.03 3.05
C GLY A 656 -9.99 56.18 3.83
N THR A 657 -9.86 56.47 5.14
CA THR A 657 -10.99 56.63 6.06
C THR A 657 -11.14 58.11 6.42
N VAL A 658 -12.36 58.61 6.35
CA VAL A 658 -12.70 59.99 6.70
C VAL A 658 -12.47 60.21 8.19
N SER A 659 -11.60 61.17 8.56
CA SER A 659 -11.25 61.49 9.93
C SER A 659 -11.90 62.75 10.48
N THR A 660 -12.26 63.72 9.60
CA THR A 660 -12.98 64.96 9.97
C THR A 660 -14.08 65.25 8.99
N LEU A 661 -15.16 65.91 9.42
CA LEU A 661 -16.20 66.44 8.52
C LEU A 661 -15.69 67.60 7.69
N PRO A 662 -16.25 67.82 6.46
CA PRO A 662 -15.84 68.89 5.58
C PRO A 662 -16.02 70.27 6.21
N ASP A 663 -15.05 71.18 6.00
CA ASP A 663 -15.13 72.57 6.41
C ASP A 663 -16.00 73.37 5.43
N ALA A 664 -16.23 74.65 5.71
CA ALA A 664 -17.01 75.56 4.89
C ALA A 664 -16.49 75.70 3.44
N LYS A 665 -15.25 75.29 3.12
CA LYS A 665 -14.63 75.26 1.78
C LYS A 665 -14.64 73.82 1.17
N GLY A 666 -15.18 72.87 1.87
CA GLY A 666 -15.30 71.47 1.39
C GLY A 666 -14.03 70.61 1.59
N ASN A 667 -13.08 71.03 2.42
CA ASN A 667 -11.88 70.25 2.73
C ASN A 667 -12.09 69.41 3.99
N LEU A 668 -11.59 68.17 3.96
CA LEU A 668 -11.65 67.24 5.07
C LEU A 668 -10.37 66.41 5.14
N THR A 669 -10.07 65.89 6.30
CA THR A 669 -8.89 65.02 6.51
C THR A 669 -9.27 63.54 6.30
N VAL A 670 -8.53 62.89 5.42
CA VAL A 670 -8.65 61.45 5.15
C VAL A 670 -7.37 60.77 5.64
N THR A 671 -7.52 59.69 6.41
CA THR A 671 -6.41 58.86 6.88
C THR A 671 -6.20 57.70 5.94
N MET A 672 -5.03 57.59 5.32
CA MET A 672 -4.60 56.56 4.37
C MET A 672 -3.44 55.76 5.00
N GLY A 673 -3.75 54.67 5.70
CA GLY A 673 -2.78 53.93 6.49
C GLY A 673 -2.20 54.78 7.62
N ILE A 674 -0.90 55.08 7.60
CA ILE A 674 -0.21 55.93 8.59
C ILE A 674 -0.17 57.42 8.23
N MET A 675 -0.62 57.78 7.03
CA MET A 675 -0.62 59.17 6.54
C MET A 675 -2.00 59.82 6.67
N LYS A 676 -2.03 61.09 7.12
CA LYS A 676 -3.22 61.94 7.09
C LYS A 676 -3.05 63.02 6.04
N SER A 677 -4.01 63.14 5.14
CA SER A 677 -4.00 64.16 4.07
C SER A 677 -5.29 64.96 4.07
N ASN A 678 -5.16 66.25 3.76
CA ASN A 678 -6.32 67.12 3.62
C ASN A 678 -6.76 67.15 2.16
N VAL A 679 -8.01 66.69 1.88
CA VAL A 679 -8.53 66.46 0.54
C VAL A 679 -9.90 67.12 0.39
N ASN A 680 -10.21 67.63 -0.81
CA ASN A 680 -11.53 68.21 -1.07
C ASN A 680 -12.57 67.14 -1.35
N VAL A 681 -13.79 67.36 -0.88
CA VAL A 681 -14.95 66.47 -1.12
C VAL A 681 -15.14 66.11 -2.60
N LYS A 682 -14.80 67.00 -3.49
CA LYS A 682 -14.91 66.80 -4.96
C LYS A 682 -13.96 65.71 -5.50
N ASP A 683 -12.87 65.46 -4.78
CA ASP A 683 -11.85 64.50 -5.13
C ASP A 683 -12.04 63.13 -4.42
N LEU A 684 -13.20 62.89 -3.85
CA LEU A 684 -13.56 61.67 -3.17
C LEU A 684 -14.66 60.87 -3.88
N ALA A 685 -14.55 59.58 -3.87
CA ALA A 685 -15.58 58.64 -4.29
C ALA A 685 -15.85 57.61 -3.19
N PHE A 686 -17.12 57.22 -2.99
CA PHE A 686 -17.43 56.13 -2.07
C PHE A 686 -16.94 54.80 -2.67
N VAL A 687 -16.36 53.97 -1.82
CA VAL A 687 -16.01 52.58 -2.16
C VAL A 687 -17.23 51.72 -1.87
N GLU A 688 -17.91 51.21 -2.91
CA GLU A 688 -18.90 50.13 -2.73
C GLU A 688 -18.17 48.86 -2.36
N GLU A 689 -18.48 48.27 -1.20
CA GLU A 689 -18.10 46.90 -0.90
C GLU A 689 -18.79 45.95 -1.88
N ASP A 690 -17.98 45.21 -2.64
CA ASP A 690 -18.46 44.15 -3.53
C ASP A 690 -19.00 43.01 -2.67
N ASN A 691 -20.28 43.13 -2.28
CA ASN A 691 -21.05 42.06 -1.64
C ASN A 691 -21.56 41.11 -2.71
N SER A 692 -20.69 40.29 -3.34
CA SER A 692 -21.08 39.18 -4.18
C SER A 692 -20.81 37.85 -3.46
N VAL A 693 -21.45 37.66 -2.31
CA VAL A 693 -21.77 36.31 -1.80
C VAL A 693 -23.28 36.26 -1.63
N LYS A 694 -23.93 35.63 -2.60
CA LYS A 694 -25.35 35.31 -2.52
C LYS A 694 -25.60 34.41 -1.31
N MET A 695 -26.28 34.95 -0.30
CA MET A 695 -26.92 34.16 0.74
C MET A 695 -28.04 33.34 0.10
N VAL A 696 -27.86 32.05 0.07
CA VAL A 696 -28.99 31.12 -0.05
C VAL A 696 -29.66 31.08 1.33
N LYS A 697 -30.88 31.59 1.38
CA LYS A 697 -31.77 31.39 2.54
C LYS A 697 -32.28 29.95 2.47
N ASP A 698 -31.85 29.13 3.41
CA ASP A 698 -32.61 27.94 3.80
C ASP A 698 -33.09 28.07 5.24
N LYS A 699 -34.35 27.73 5.37
CA LYS A 699 -35.14 27.82 6.58
C LYS A 699 -34.84 26.68 7.55
N SER A 700 -34.73 27.05 8.80
CA SER A 700 -35.13 26.31 10.02
C SER A 700 -34.70 24.86 10.20
N SER A 701 -33.79 24.59 11.12
CA SER A 701 -34.15 23.79 12.29
C SER A 701 -33.11 23.96 13.39
N SER A 702 -33.61 24.08 14.58
CA SER A 702 -32.94 24.19 15.87
C SER A 702 -31.99 23.03 16.15
N GLY A 703 -30.73 23.34 16.46
CA GLY A 703 -29.77 22.36 16.96
C GLY A 703 -28.55 23.07 17.56
N LYS A 704 -28.52 23.15 18.87
CA LYS A 704 -27.42 23.68 19.67
C LYS A 704 -26.14 22.90 19.41
N GLY A 705 -25.03 23.60 19.17
CA GLY A 705 -23.71 23.07 19.44
C GLY A 705 -22.74 23.06 18.25
N SER A 706 -22.21 24.23 17.86
CA SER A 706 -20.94 24.35 17.16
C SER A 706 -20.49 25.81 17.16
N ILE A 707 -19.96 26.26 18.30
CA ILE A 707 -19.28 27.55 18.41
C ILE A 707 -17.95 27.28 19.12
N GLY A 708 -16.86 27.29 18.41
CA GLY A 708 -15.61 27.15 19.13
C GLY A 708 -14.35 27.62 18.40
N MET A 709 -14.25 27.60 17.10
CA MET A 709 -12.92 27.71 16.46
C MET A 709 -12.74 28.88 15.47
N SER A 710 -13.77 29.60 15.08
CA SER A 710 -13.64 30.77 14.19
C SER A 710 -13.51 32.12 14.92
N LYS A 711 -13.60 32.15 16.27
CA LYS A 711 -13.54 33.37 17.07
C LYS A 711 -12.16 33.74 17.62
N SER A 712 -11.19 32.85 17.62
CA SER A 712 -9.87 33.10 18.20
C SER A 712 -8.99 34.10 17.40
N LEU A 713 -9.35 34.36 16.16
CA LEU A 713 -8.60 35.31 15.29
C LEU A 713 -9.00 36.79 15.40
N ASN A 714 -10.05 37.14 16.20
CA ASN A 714 -10.58 38.51 16.27
C ASN A 714 -10.91 38.99 17.69
N VAL A 715 -10.23 38.46 18.70
CA VAL A 715 -10.41 38.98 20.08
C VAL A 715 -9.77 40.37 20.19
N ARG A 716 -10.59 41.40 20.47
CA ARG A 716 -10.10 42.76 20.66
C ARG A 716 -9.32 42.84 21.95
N VAL A 717 -8.24 43.62 21.97
CA VAL A 717 -7.39 43.89 23.14
C VAL A 717 -8.12 44.67 24.23
N GLU A 718 -9.34 45.15 23.93
CA GLU A 718 -10.16 45.97 24.81
C GLU A 718 -11.62 45.54 24.82
N LYS A 719 -12.22 45.41 26.02
CA LYS A 719 -13.64 45.14 26.23
C LYS A 719 -14.29 46.25 27.04
N ASN A 720 -15.37 46.82 26.50
CA ASN A 720 -16.17 47.81 27.17
C ASN A 720 -17.41 47.18 27.83
N LEU A 721 -17.57 47.40 29.13
CA LEU A 721 -18.69 46.92 29.95
C LEU A 721 -19.57 48.10 30.49
N VAL A 722 -19.27 49.33 30.09
CA VAL A 722 -19.97 50.54 30.57
C VAL A 722 -21.43 50.49 30.11
N GLY A 723 -22.38 50.68 31.06
CA GLY A 723 -23.83 50.71 30.79
C GLY A 723 -24.47 49.33 30.79
N MET A 724 -23.74 48.25 31.02
CA MET A 724 -24.30 46.89 31.14
C MET A 724 -24.87 46.67 32.56
N ARG A 725 -25.91 45.81 32.67
CA ARG A 725 -26.41 45.32 33.97
C ARG A 725 -25.36 44.39 34.60
N TYR A 726 -25.34 44.33 35.92
CA TYR A 726 -24.33 43.56 36.67
C TYR A 726 -24.13 42.11 36.18
N ASP A 727 -25.25 41.38 36.01
CA ASP A 727 -25.19 39.97 35.60
C ASP A 727 -24.76 39.77 34.14
N ASP A 728 -25.23 40.67 33.26
CA ASP A 728 -24.85 40.65 31.86
C ASP A 728 -23.36 41.00 31.68
N ALA A 729 -22.89 42.00 32.40
CA ALA A 729 -21.48 42.40 32.40
C ALA A 729 -20.56 41.33 32.95
N ARG A 730 -21.03 40.58 33.97
CA ARG A 730 -20.29 39.45 34.54
C ARG A 730 -20.17 38.27 33.51
N ALA A 731 -21.26 37.90 32.83
CA ALA A 731 -21.24 36.86 31.83
C ALA A 731 -20.32 37.20 30.64
N GLU A 732 -20.39 38.43 30.15
CA GLU A 732 -19.53 38.95 29.09
C GLU A 732 -18.06 39.02 29.50
N LEU A 733 -17.76 39.38 30.75
CA LEU A 733 -16.40 39.43 31.29
C LEU A 733 -15.77 38.04 31.32
N ILE A 734 -16.50 37.03 31.83
CA ILE A 734 -16.06 35.64 31.93
C ILE A 734 -15.69 35.13 30.53
N LYS A 735 -16.59 35.29 29.58
CA LYS A 735 -16.39 34.87 28.21
C LYS A 735 -15.22 35.58 27.54
N TYR A 736 -15.09 36.92 27.75
CA TYR A 736 -14.00 37.68 27.15
C TYR A 736 -12.61 37.30 27.71
N ILE A 737 -12.49 37.04 28.99
CA ILE A 737 -11.25 36.58 29.63
C ILE A 737 -10.83 35.22 29.14
N ASP A 738 -11.78 34.28 28.97
CA ASP A 738 -11.52 32.97 28.43
C ASP A 738 -11.09 33.06 26.95
N ASP A 739 -11.81 33.84 26.12
CA ASP A 739 -11.49 34.06 24.72
C ASP A 739 -10.11 34.73 24.53
N ALA A 740 -9.78 35.71 25.39
CA ALA A 740 -8.51 36.44 25.36
C ALA A 740 -7.32 35.57 25.77
N TYR A 741 -7.51 34.68 26.76
CA TYR A 741 -6.50 33.72 27.18
C TYR A 741 -6.26 32.65 26.08
N LEU A 742 -7.30 32.14 25.50
CA LEU A 742 -7.23 31.17 24.38
C LEU A 742 -6.61 31.79 23.11
N ALA A 743 -6.78 33.09 22.91
CA ALA A 743 -6.13 33.84 21.84
C ALA A 743 -4.66 34.20 22.14
N HIS A 744 -4.11 33.74 23.28
CA HIS A 744 -2.73 34.05 23.74
C HIS A 744 -2.39 35.51 23.78
N LEU A 745 -3.37 36.40 24.14
CA LEU A 745 -3.08 37.82 24.32
C LEU A 745 -2.27 38.01 25.59
N PRO A 746 -1.14 38.72 25.55
CA PRO A 746 -0.31 38.95 26.76
C PRO A 746 -0.97 39.86 27.75
N GLN A 747 -1.81 40.79 27.26
CA GLN A 747 -2.47 41.80 28.08
C GLN A 747 -3.76 42.27 27.43
N VAL A 748 -4.80 42.53 28.24
CA VAL A 748 -6.09 43.10 27.79
C VAL A 748 -6.57 44.19 28.71
N ARG A 749 -7.44 45.09 28.18
CA ARG A 749 -8.03 46.19 28.93
C ARG A 749 -9.55 46.03 29.05
N ILE A 750 -10.07 46.17 30.24
CA ILE A 750 -11.48 46.10 30.56
C ILE A 750 -11.98 47.47 31.03
N ILE A 751 -12.88 48.08 30.26
CA ILE A 751 -13.46 49.40 30.60
C ILE A 751 -14.80 49.16 31.29
N HIS A 752 -14.91 49.56 32.57
CA HIS A 752 -16.11 49.41 33.41
C HIS A 752 -16.68 50.79 33.84
N GLY A 753 -16.00 51.88 33.50
CA GLY A 753 -16.46 53.22 33.84
C GLY A 753 -16.21 53.59 35.32
N ARG A 754 -16.49 54.88 35.64
CA ARG A 754 -16.28 55.42 36.97
C ARG A 754 -17.53 55.43 37.84
N GLY A 755 -18.74 55.10 37.38
CA GLY A 755 -20.03 55.20 38.04
C GLY A 755 -20.06 54.80 39.54
N THR A 756 -21.03 54.05 39.99
CA THR A 756 -21.19 53.64 41.41
C THR A 756 -20.09 52.71 41.93
N GLY A 757 -19.16 52.29 41.08
CA GLY A 757 -18.14 51.29 41.41
C GLY A 757 -18.56 49.84 41.41
N ALA A 758 -19.85 49.55 41.20
CA ALA A 758 -20.37 48.17 41.20
C ALA A 758 -19.71 47.25 40.15
N LEU A 759 -19.53 47.74 38.92
CA LEU A 759 -18.84 47.01 37.85
C LEU A 759 -17.35 46.86 38.11
N LYS A 760 -16.68 47.85 38.64
CA LYS A 760 -15.29 47.80 39.05
C LYS A 760 -15.05 46.77 40.14
N GLY A 761 -15.92 46.71 41.14
CA GLY A 761 -15.89 45.73 42.21
C GLY A 761 -16.07 44.30 41.64
N MET A 762 -17.05 44.11 40.78
CA MET A 762 -17.33 42.81 40.12
C MET A 762 -16.10 42.32 39.25
N VAL A 763 -15.51 43.21 38.46
CA VAL A 763 -14.31 42.92 37.66
C VAL A 763 -13.14 42.52 38.58
N SER A 764 -12.89 43.27 39.64
CA SER A 764 -11.81 42.97 40.59
C SER A 764 -12.01 41.66 41.33
N ASP A 765 -13.23 41.36 41.77
CA ASP A 765 -13.55 40.14 42.51
C ASP A 765 -13.46 38.91 41.61
N TYR A 766 -13.82 39.00 40.33
CA TYR A 766 -13.66 37.92 39.36
C TYR A 766 -12.17 37.68 39.03
N LEU A 767 -11.40 38.72 38.71
CA LEU A 767 -9.99 38.64 38.36
C LEU A 767 -9.13 38.06 39.49
N LYS A 768 -9.44 38.34 40.78
CA LYS A 768 -8.76 37.74 41.94
C LYS A 768 -8.92 36.22 42.00
N LYS A 769 -10.05 35.69 41.51
CA LYS A 769 -10.38 34.26 41.53
C LYS A 769 -10.00 33.55 40.24
N CYS A 770 -9.63 34.25 39.18
CA CYS A 770 -9.35 33.69 37.87
C CYS A 770 -7.93 33.14 37.82
N LYS A 771 -7.77 31.86 37.56
CA LYS A 771 -6.49 31.13 37.49
C LYS A 771 -5.60 31.53 36.31
N TYR A 772 -6.18 32.13 35.27
CA TYR A 772 -5.45 32.52 34.04
C TYR A 772 -4.78 33.88 34.16
N VAL A 773 -5.15 34.69 35.15
CA VAL A 773 -4.64 36.07 35.38
C VAL A 773 -3.38 36.01 36.22
N LYS A 774 -2.30 36.64 35.72
CA LYS A 774 -1.04 36.80 36.44
C LYS A 774 -1.09 38.00 37.39
N SER A 775 -1.59 39.11 36.88
CA SER A 775 -1.76 40.37 37.64
C SER A 775 -2.76 41.29 36.95
N PHE A 776 -3.36 42.19 37.72
CA PHE A 776 -4.19 43.24 37.16
C PHE A 776 -3.96 44.53 37.94
N ARG A 777 -4.11 45.67 37.25
CA ARG A 777 -3.94 47.03 37.82
C ARG A 777 -4.99 47.97 37.25
N GLU A 778 -5.22 49.08 37.92
CA GLU A 778 -5.98 50.19 37.34
C GLU A 778 -5.23 50.76 36.12
N GLY A 779 -5.98 51.22 35.12
CA GLY A 779 -5.43 51.84 33.95
C GLY A 779 -4.72 53.15 34.29
N GLU A 780 -3.64 53.46 33.58
CA GLU A 780 -2.98 54.78 33.66
C GLU A 780 -3.84 55.83 32.96
N TYR A 781 -3.43 57.12 33.07
CA TYR A 781 -4.18 58.23 32.48
C TYR A 781 -4.52 58.04 30.99
N ASN A 782 -3.63 57.44 30.23
CA ASN A 782 -3.79 57.14 28.84
C ASN A 782 -4.58 55.82 28.57
N GLU A 783 -4.84 55.00 29.57
CA GLU A 783 -5.52 53.71 29.51
C GLU A 783 -6.95 53.75 30.03
N GLY A 784 -7.48 54.92 30.34
CA GLY A 784 -8.82 55.11 30.86
C GLY A 784 -8.89 55.40 32.37
N GLY A 785 -7.76 55.52 33.06
CA GLY A 785 -7.66 55.83 34.49
C GLY A 785 -8.40 54.85 35.37
N THR A 786 -9.02 55.36 36.43
CA THR A 786 -9.81 54.57 37.42
C THR A 786 -11.07 53.93 36.85
N GLY A 787 -11.44 54.21 35.58
CA GLY A 787 -12.57 53.61 34.86
C GLY A 787 -12.22 52.38 34.03
N ALA A 788 -10.96 51.96 34.04
CA ALA A 788 -10.47 50.79 33.30
C ALA A 788 -9.55 49.92 34.18
N THR A 789 -9.55 48.63 33.92
CA THR A 789 -8.64 47.63 34.54
C THR A 789 -7.83 46.95 33.44
N VAL A 790 -6.51 46.98 33.62
CA VAL A 790 -5.56 46.28 32.72
C VAL A 790 -5.22 44.94 33.34
N VAL A 791 -5.39 43.88 32.57
CA VAL A 791 -5.20 42.49 32.98
C VAL A 791 -4.03 41.86 32.20
N THR A 792 -3.08 41.26 32.92
CA THR A 792 -1.98 40.50 32.35
C THR A 792 -2.17 39.04 32.61
N PHE A 793 -2.07 38.22 31.59
CA PHE A 793 -2.21 36.78 31.68
C PHE A 793 -0.90 36.07 32.06
N LYS A 794 -1.04 34.80 32.53
CA LYS A 794 0.12 33.94 32.89
C LYS A 794 0.84 33.41 31.69
#